data_f5726b9d4671f9c4953ec122ac256f60
#
_entry.id   f5726b9d4671f9c4953ec122ac256f60
#
_cell.length_a   1.000
_cell.length_b   1.000
_cell.length_c   1.000
_cell.angle_alpha   90.00
_cell.angle_beta   90.00
_cell.angle_gamma   90.00
#
_symmetry.space_group_name_H-M   'P 1'
#
loop_
_entity.id
_entity.type
_entity.pdbx_description
1 polymer ?
#
loop_
_entity_poly.entity_id
_entity_poly.type
_entity_poly.pdbx_seq_one_letter_code
_entity_poly.pdbx_strand_id
1 'polypeptide(L)'
;VAALTTGATDEQRKEFETMTAASAASKPQSAERAENRLWLREQLNPYFFIAMKDEPEALGLLTRELGTLRHNRRLILADREKALILAIVNQPGTLYDTLRHIHEREISYAMIAHSDDPIPGLDQNLEIQRFEFDRRGNEEILAGKDGETPIGIRRTVAAALRKYYPDFDMADFDRLLRILWLNNANYVRISPPRRVAQALRLYQEGNRRGGLYLDVEEMEKSGTSHESRVFFAVGNPPQKDFLLQIMEVFNRLGLGVNRAYCLTISNGVHPYFLGTFYVRRRDGGVLARGSEAFSRLEGELSNTQLLATRSHAYREFVTTGLMSGEDATLTNAFIAFCHSNLAHNQPDRFGLDDVRDAFLAHPEIALQLAGLFRARFDPAVEERDADHEKILADTRREVTEYNSGHRYLDEVRRTIFRCCLAFITHTLKTNFFVREKQALAFRLDPAYLAELGTDFTADLPPAMPFRITFFYSRYGFGYHIGFSDIARGGWRTVICRTADDLVTNANTLFRENFVLAHTQHLKNKDIYEGGSKLVTLLDASDLMREREREREVETWRLYKLQFGITGAFLDIFTTENGVAKHPAVVDYYREDEPIELGPDENMHDTMIETIAAMSKRRGYMLGIGIMSSKKVGINHKEYGVTSTGVVKFAEITMKELGIDIRKDPFTLKLTGGPNGDVAGNALRILLKRSPKVNIALILDGTAAVCDPAGADHGELGRILLKQDLDGFDPAALHSGGFMLFRTGSRREGLRELFRRVEKTDRGLVEEWISLDEFSKEYGELVFTVPADLFIPAGGRPETIDKDNWERFFLADGTPSARAIVEGANSFITPAARIELQKRGISIMRDASANKCGVISSSYEIIANLLFSEKEFLEHKERYVADVLQILEKRAGDEARLILRRRREQPGLLCTEISDSLSTEINANYARLFRFFQGRPGLALQPIFRRAVLAHLPRIIADEPRFRRRLARLPQKYLSAILAAEIGSSMVYKGDREAEFEDLIRLHLTRNFPSA
;
A
#
# COMPACT_ATOMS: atom_id res chain seq x y z
N VAL A 1 35.15 40.20 -7.82
CA VAL A 1 33.93 40.25 -6.95
C VAL A 1 32.66 40.29 -7.83
N ALA A 2 32.53 41.23 -8.80
CA ALA A 2 31.33 41.35 -9.63
C ALA A 2 31.04 40.09 -10.48
N ALA A 3 32.08 39.46 -11.03
CA ALA A 3 31.94 38.22 -11.82
C ALA A 3 31.59 36.98 -10.95
N LEU A 4 31.99 36.96 -9.68
CA LEU A 4 31.79 35.88 -8.74
C LEU A 4 30.42 35.91 -8.05
N THR A 5 29.73 37.04 -8.06
CA THR A 5 28.42 37.22 -7.40
C THR A 5 27.26 37.33 -8.40
N THR A 6 27.46 36.91 -9.65
CA THR A 6 26.38 36.86 -10.64
C THR A 6 25.23 36.02 -10.14
N GLY A 7 24.06 36.62 -9.88
CA GLY A 7 22.86 36.00 -9.37
C GLY A 7 22.62 36.10 -7.85
N ALA A 8 23.55 36.74 -7.09
CA ALA A 8 23.31 37.04 -5.66
C ALA A 8 22.42 38.28 -5.50
N THR A 9 21.59 38.29 -4.44
CA THR A 9 20.82 39.50 -4.08
C THR A 9 21.75 40.59 -3.53
N ASP A 10 21.30 41.85 -3.55
CA ASP A 10 22.05 42.95 -2.97
C ASP A 10 22.27 42.74 -1.45
N GLU A 11 21.35 42.12 -0.78
CA GLU A 11 21.47 41.76 0.63
C GLU A 11 22.56 40.69 0.85
N GLN A 12 22.59 39.66 0.01
CA GLN A 12 23.62 38.63 0.02
C GLN A 12 25.02 39.22 -0.34
N ARG A 13 25.10 40.18 -1.23
CA ARG A 13 26.34 40.91 -1.55
C ARG A 13 26.81 41.73 -0.35
N LYS A 14 25.90 42.44 0.30
CA LYS A 14 26.19 43.26 1.50
C LYS A 14 26.59 42.38 2.70
N GLU A 15 25.92 41.23 2.88
CA GLU A 15 26.33 40.25 3.90
C GLU A 15 27.72 39.69 3.63
N PHE A 16 28.01 39.31 2.37
CA PHE A 16 29.33 38.86 1.99
C PHE A 16 30.41 39.96 2.22
N GLU A 17 30.14 41.21 1.84
CA GLU A 17 31.02 42.34 2.10
C GLU A 17 31.20 42.61 3.60
N THR A 18 30.13 42.52 4.39
CA THR A 18 30.16 42.68 5.85
C THR A 18 30.96 41.59 6.53
N MET A 19 30.77 40.33 6.11
CA MET A 19 31.55 39.19 6.64
C MET A 19 33.04 39.32 6.29
N THR A 20 33.34 39.74 5.06
CA THR A 20 34.74 39.94 4.64
C THR A 20 35.35 41.11 5.35
N ALA A 21 34.63 42.22 5.63
CA ALA A 21 35.07 43.34 6.41
C ALA A 21 35.24 43.00 7.91
N ALA A 22 34.27 42.30 8.53
CA ALA A 22 34.36 41.85 9.93
C ALA A 22 35.53 40.87 10.13
N SER A 23 35.78 40.01 9.14
CA SER A 23 36.93 39.12 9.10
C SER A 23 38.27 39.84 8.93
N ALA A 24 38.26 41.02 8.28
CA ALA A 24 39.45 41.89 8.15
C ALA A 24 39.75 42.71 9.42
N ALA A 25 38.74 43.01 10.23
CA ALA A 25 38.89 43.79 11.47
C ALA A 25 39.51 43.01 12.66
N SER A 26 39.54 41.66 12.62
CA SER A 26 40.32 40.88 13.61
C SER A 26 41.80 40.91 13.27
N LYS A 27 42.64 41.48 14.17
CA LYS A 27 44.12 41.55 14.00
C LYS A 27 44.66 40.14 13.68
N PRO A 28 45.39 39.96 12.57
CA PRO A 28 46.02 38.70 12.23
C PRO A 28 47.07 38.32 13.30
N GLN A 29 46.91 37.20 13.97
CA GLN A 29 47.89 36.74 14.98
C GLN A 29 49.14 36.08 14.37
N SER A 30 49.15 35.80 13.04
CA SER A 30 50.30 35.38 12.27
C SER A 30 50.15 35.74 10.78
N ALA A 31 51.24 35.92 10.06
CA ALA A 31 51.26 36.14 8.62
C ALA A 31 50.58 34.99 7.86
N GLU A 32 50.82 33.77 8.26
CA GLU A 32 50.22 32.54 7.68
C GLU A 32 48.68 32.54 7.73
N ARG A 33 48.10 33.03 8.81
CA ARG A 33 46.59 33.12 8.89
C ARG A 33 46.03 34.14 7.91
N ALA A 34 46.75 35.23 7.65
CA ALA A 34 46.36 36.24 6.69
C ALA A 34 46.41 35.66 5.25
N GLU A 35 47.46 34.92 4.92
CA GLU A 35 47.65 34.25 3.64
C GLU A 35 46.59 33.16 3.42
N ASN A 36 46.34 32.29 4.40
CA ASN A 36 45.30 31.27 4.37
C ASN A 36 43.90 31.85 4.12
N ARG A 37 43.60 32.96 4.84
CA ARG A 37 42.31 33.67 4.62
C ARG A 37 42.18 34.23 3.23
N LEU A 38 43.24 34.84 2.69
CA LEU A 38 43.23 35.35 1.35
C LEU A 38 43.06 34.25 0.32
N TRP A 39 43.80 33.17 0.46
CA TRP A 39 43.72 32.02 -0.41
C TRP A 39 42.30 31.39 -0.38
N LEU A 40 41.72 31.12 0.78
CA LEU A 40 40.34 30.58 0.91
C LEU A 40 39.32 31.49 0.21
N ARG A 41 39.51 32.83 0.34
CA ARG A 41 38.60 33.79 -0.26
C ARG A 41 38.69 33.83 -1.80
N GLU A 42 39.85 33.58 -2.34
CA GLU A 42 40.08 33.55 -3.78
C GLU A 42 39.67 32.23 -4.41
N GLN A 43 39.81 31.13 -3.65
CA GLN A 43 39.63 29.77 -4.16
C GLN A 43 38.27 29.17 -3.91
N LEU A 44 37.50 29.66 -2.96
CA LEU A 44 36.18 29.13 -2.65
C LEU A 44 35.09 30.11 -3.13
N ASN A 45 34.00 29.51 -3.65
CA ASN A 45 32.83 30.29 -4.08
C ASN A 45 32.30 31.17 -2.92
N PRO A 46 31.97 32.46 -3.14
CA PRO A 46 31.41 33.35 -2.12
C PRO A 46 30.22 32.79 -1.34
N TYR A 47 29.40 31.95 -1.96
CA TYR A 47 28.27 31.32 -1.28
C TYR A 47 28.69 30.33 -0.21
N PHE A 48 29.87 29.76 -0.27
CA PHE A 48 30.41 28.96 0.81
C PHE A 48 30.51 29.79 2.10
N PHE A 49 31.01 31.00 2.03
CA PHE A 49 31.17 31.88 3.21
C PHE A 49 29.82 32.30 3.78
N ILE A 50 28.82 32.52 2.92
CA ILE A 50 27.45 32.81 3.36
C ILE A 50 26.86 31.59 4.06
N ALA A 51 27.03 30.41 3.49
CA ALA A 51 26.56 29.15 4.07
C ALA A 51 27.27 28.78 5.39
N MET A 52 28.48 29.35 5.64
CA MET A 52 29.23 29.14 6.87
C MET A 52 29.04 30.26 7.89
N LYS A 53 28.13 31.23 7.63
CA LYS A 53 27.88 32.36 8.54
C LYS A 53 27.50 31.96 9.96
N ASP A 54 26.69 30.88 10.06
CA ASP A 54 26.23 30.34 11.34
C ASP A 54 27.28 29.44 12.03
N GLU A 55 28.42 29.24 11.37
CA GLU A 55 29.54 28.40 11.83
C GLU A 55 30.88 29.16 11.86
N PRO A 56 30.98 30.32 12.57
CA PRO A 56 32.16 31.15 12.58
C PRO A 56 33.38 30.47 13.20
N GLU A 57 33.14 29.57 14.16
CA GLU A 57 34.21 28.77 14.80
C GLU A 57 34.83 27.78 13.82
N ALA A 58 33.98 27.08 13.01
CA ALA A 58 34.44 26.14 11.98
C ALA A 58 35.27 26.86 10.90
N LEU A 59 34.81 28.05 10.44
CA LEU A 59 35.56 28.88 9.49
C LEU A 59 36.86 29.42 10.07
N GLY A 60 36.83 29.81 11.35
CA GLY A 60 38.04 30.22 12.11
C GLY A 60 39.03 29.08 12.24
N LEU A 61 38.59 27.89 12.53
CA LEU A 61 39.45 26.69 12.61
C LEU A 61 40.06 26.34 11.27
N LEU A 62 39.23 26.32 10.17
CA LEU A 62 39.75 26.10 8.83
C LEU A 62 40.86 27.08 8.46
N THR A 63 40.65 28.36 8.75
CA THR A 63 41.63 29.44 8.46
C THR A 63 42.96 29.23 9.23
N ARG A 64 42.87 28.78 10.50
CA ARG A 64 44.07 28.56 11.33
C ARG A 64 44.84 27.30 10.95
N GLU A 65 44.11 26.24 10.63
CA GLU A 65 44.66 24.89 10.51
C GLU A 65 44.80 24.44 9.03
N LEU A 66 44.57 25.33 8.04
CA LEU A 66 44.68 24.96 6.62
C LEU A 66 46.02 24.30 6.27
N GLY A 67 47.13 24.80 6.86
CA GLY A 67 48.45 24.25 6.65
C GLY A 67 48.66 22.84 7.19
N THR A 68 47.86 22.44 8.21
CA THR A 68 47.96 21.10 8.81
C THR A 68 47.43 20.01 7.88
N LEU A 69 46.60 20.36 6.86
CA LEU A 69 46.14 19.42 5.84
C LEU A 69 47.30 18.79 5.05
N ARG A 70 48.47 19.41 5.04
CA ARG A 70 49.69 18.83 4.45
C ARG A 70 50.11 17.52 5.11
N HIS A 71 49.80 17.37 6.42
CA HIS A 71 50.16 16.23 7.23
C HIS A 71 48.92 15.34 7.59
N ASN A 72 47.84 16.01 7.96
CA ASN A 72 46.59 15.37 8.43
C ASN A 72 45.52 15.52 7.38
N ARG A 73 45.57 14.88 6.26
CA ARG A 73 44.69 15.00 5.08
C ARG A 73 43.23 15.32 5.35
N ARG A 74 42.78 15.38 6.63
CA ARG A 74 41.39 15.62 7.05
C ARG A 74 41.37 16.46 8.32
N LEU A 75 40.51 17.48 8.36
CA LEU A 75 40.17 18.30 9.51
C LEU A 75 38.67 18.19 9.79
N ILE A 76 38.34 17.94 11.05
CA ILE A 76 36.94 17.99 11.51
C ILE A 76 36.71 19.43 12.00
N LEU A 77 35.92 20.18 11.28
CA LEU A 77 35.62 21.59 11.59
C LEU A 77 34.48 21.70 12.60
N ALA A 78 33.49 20.83 12.48
CA ALA A 78 32.40 20.64 13.45
C ALA A 78 31.91 19.19 13.38
N ASP A 79 31.66 18.58 14.54
CA ASP A 79 30.95 17.29 14.65
C ASP A 79 29.95 17.39 15.80
N ARG A 80 28.69 17.55 15.46
CA ARG A 80 27.58 17.74 16.38
C ARG A 80 26.45 16.76 16.01
N GLU A 81 25.53 16.56 16.92
CA GLU A 81 24.36 15.71 16.67
C GLU A 81 23.63 16.10 15.35
N LYS A 82 23.52 17.40 15.08
CA LYS A 82 22.74 17.92 13.94
C LYS A 82 23.58 18.35 12.73
N ALA A 83 24.90 18.39 12.82
CA ALA A 83 25.77 18.82 11.73
C ALA A 83 27.17 18.22 11.81
N LEU A 84 27.72 17.89 10.62
CA LEU A 84 29.10 17.49 10.42
C LEU A 84 29.72 18.35 9.33
N ILE A 85 30.86 19.00 9.63
CA ILE A 85 31.60 19.83 8.68
C ILE A 85 33.05 19.35 8.66
N LEU A 86 33.55 19.04 7.48
CA LEU A 86 34.87 18.51 7.25
C LEU A 86 35.60 19.34 6.19
N ALA A 87 36.92 19.51 6.37
CA ALA A 87 37.83 19.97 5.33
C ALA A 87 38.81 18.85 5.02
N ILE A 88 38.95 18.45 3.77
CA ILE A 88 39.68 17.26 3.35
C ILE A 88 40.52 17.59 2.15
N VAL A 89 41.69 16.95 2.03
CA VAL A 89 42.45 16.97 0.78
C VAL A 89 41.72 16.11 -0.24
N ASN A 90 41.22 16.70 -1.32
CA ASN A 90 40.44 16.05 -2.33
C ASN A 90 41.20 14.90 -2.99
N GLN A 91 40.70 13.70 -2.82
CA GLN A 91 41.21 12.48 -3.47
C GLN A 91 40.00 11.63 -3.94
N PRO A 92 40.18 10.78 -4.98
CA PRO A 92 39.16 9.84 -5.37
C PRO A 92 38.70 9.00 -4.17
N GLY A 93 37.41 9.05 -3.82
CA GLY A 93 36.82 8.29 -2.72
C GLY A 93 36.60 9.05 -1.41
N THR A 94 37.14 10.26 -1.21
CA THR A 94 36.99 11.01 0.07
C THR A 94 35.54 11.22 0.49
N LEU A 95 34.67 11.61 -0.43
CA LEU A 95 33.24 11.76 -0.15
C LEU A 95 32.57 10.41 0.17
N TYR A 96 32.94 9.39 -0.59
CA TYR A 96 32.41 8.04 -0.38
C TYR A 96 32.78 7.51 1.01
N ASP A 97 34.04 7.67 1.43
CA ASP A 97 34.48 7.24 2.76
C ASP A 97 33.75 8.00 3.88
N THR A 98 33.51 9.30 3.71
CA THR A 98 32.70 10.05 4.69
C THR A 98 31.28 9.53 4.75
N LEU A 99 30.63 9.34 3.62
CA LEU A 99 29.25 8.85 3.56
C LEU A 99 29.11 7.46 4.18
N ARG A 100 30.10 6.58 4.01
CA ARG A 100 30.13 5.27 4.68
C ARG A 100 30.18 5.37 6.21
N HIS A 101 30.88 6.37 6.75
CA HIS A 101 30.95 6.56 8.19
C HIS A 101 29.67 7.16 8.80
N ILE A 102 28.91 7.94 8.00
CA ILE A 102 27.67 8.59 8.46
C ILE A 102 26.41 7.89 7.94
N HIS A 103 26.52 6.69 7.39
CA HIS A 103 25.42 5.98 6.69
C HIS A 103 24.18 5.76 7.56
N GLU A 104 24.32 5.69 8.89
CA GLU A 104 23.20 5.57 9.81
C GLU A 104 22.45 6.90 10.05
N ARG A 105 23.01 8.04 9.64
CA ARG A 105 22.44 9.38 9.86
C ARG A 105 21.60 9.81 8.64
N GLU A 106 20.41 10.29 8.88
CA GLU A 106 19.53 10.82 7.82
C GLU A 106 19.98 12.23 7.42
N ILE A 107 20.43 12.38 6.17
CA ILE A 107 20.95 13.65 5.65
C ILE A 107 19.77 14.52 5.20
N SER A 108 19.56 15.67 5.85
CA SER A 108 18.58 16.67 5.45
C SER A 108 19.14 17.69 4.44
N TYR A 109 20.42 18.01 4.57
CA TYR A 109 21.16 18.88 3.66
C TYR A 109 22.59 18.40 3.49
N ALA A 110 23.10 18.46 2.25
CA ALA A 110 24.52 18.21 1.97
C ALA A 110 25.06 19.27 1.00
N MET A 111 26.24 19.78 1.30
CA MET A 111 27.00 20.67 0.45
C MET A 111 28.44 20.17 0.32
N ILE A 112 28.87 19.94 -0.90
CA ILE A 112 30.25 19.62 -1.23
C ILE A 112 30.80 20.76 -2.10
N ALA A 113 31.98 21.29 -1.76
CA ALA A 113 32.62 22.37 -2.48
C ALA A 113 34.12 22.10 -2.56
N HIS A 114 34.72 22.33 -3.72
CA HIS A 114 36.15 22.24 -3.95
C HIS A 114 36.76 23.64 -4.15
N SER A 115 38.05 23.78 -3.80
CA SER A 115 38.81 24.95 -4.21
C SER A 115 39.12 24.90 -5.71
N ASP A 116 39.29 26.06 -6.33
CA ASP A 116 39.62 26.14 -7.76
C ASP A 116 41.08 25.69 -8.01
N ASP A 117 42.02 26.08 -7.14
CA ASP A 117 43.43 25.69 -7.19
C ASP A 117 43.81 24.72 -6.06
N PRO A 118 44.92 23.98 -6.19
CA PRO A 118 45.45 23.11 -5.15
C PRO A 118 45.76 23.86 -3.86
N ILE A 119 45.66 23.14 -2.71
CA ILE A 119 46.03 23.66 -1.40
C ILE A 119 47.52 24.08 -1.46
N PRO A 120 47.92 25.26 -0.90
CA PRO A 120 49.31 25.67 -0.87
C PRO A 120 50.27 24.61 -0.32
N GLY A 121 51.17 24.12 -1.17
CA GLY A 121 52.14 23.05 -0.84
C GLY A 121 51.65 21.63 -1.03
N LEU A 122 50.51 21.43 -1.72
CA LEU A 122 50.00 20.16 -2.17
C LEU A 122 49.63 20.24 -3.65
N ASP A 123 49.52 19.08 -4.32
CA ASP A 123 49.02 18.98 -5.69
C ASP A 123 47.52 18.75 -5.77
N GLN A 124 46.81 18.68 -4.65
CA GLN A 124 45.38 18.36 -4.52
C GLN A 124 44.61 19.58 -4.02
N ASN A 125 43.37 19.68 -4.49
CA ASN A 125 42.43 20.72 -4.09
C ASN A 125 41.87 20.49 -2.68
N LEU A 126 41.37 21.54 -2.05
CA LEU A 126 40.59 21.46 -0.83
C LEU A 126 39.16 21.01 -1.19
N GLU A 127 38.66 20.01 -0.47
CA GLU A 127 37.26 19.62 -0.47
C GLU A 127 36.63 19.94 0.88
N ILE A 128 35.52 20.66 0.87
CA ILE A 128 34.73 20.91 2.06
C ILE A 128 33.40 20.18 1.95
N GLN A 129 33.10 19.42 2.98
CA GLN A 129 31.88 18.64 3.09
C GLN A 129 31.08 19.15 4.28
N ARG A 130 29.84 19.55 4.08
CA ARG A 130 28.88 19.93 5.13
C ARG A 130 27.66 19.06 5.02
N PHE A 131 27.30 18.40 6.10
CA PHE A 131 26.09 17.60 6.23
C PHE A 131 25.27 18.11 7.40
N GLU A 132 23.94 18.20 7.20
CA GLU A 132 22.98 18.48 8.27
C GLU A 132 22.05 17.29 8.42
N PHE A 133 21.66 16.98 9.65
CA PHE A 133 20.88 15.81 10.03
C PHE A 133 19.59 16.20 10.74
N ASP A 134 19.26 17.47 10.77
CA ASP A 134 18.06 18.03 11.40
C ASP A 134 16.97 18.20 10.35
N ARG A 135 16.08 17.20 10.26
CA ARG A 135 14.90 17.28 9.42
C ARG A 135 13.66 17.45 10.28
N ARG A 136 12.76 18.35 9.88
CA ARG A 136 11.47 18.53 10.53
C ARG A 136 10.54 17.37 10.21
N GLY A 137 9.79 16.92 11.22
CA GLY A 137 8.77 15.90 11.07
C GLY A 137 7.59 16.36 10.21
N ASN A 138 6.84 15.41 9.67
CA ASN A 138 5.66 15.71 8.86
C ASN A 138 4.60 16.51 9.63
N GLU A 139 4.41 16.21 10.91
CA GLU A 139 3.43 16.93 11.76
C GLU A 139 3.82 18.38 11.99
N GLU A 140 5.11 18.68 12.17
CA GLU A 140 5.62 20.04 12.31
C GLU A 140 5.41 20.85 11.03
N ILE A 141 5.66 20.23 9.87
CA ILE A 141 5.43 20.85 8.56
C ILE A 141 3.94 21.13 8.33
N LEU A 142 3.06 20.19 8.68
CA LEU A 142 1.61 20.36 8.57
C LEU A 142 1.08 21.43 9.52
N ALA A 143 1.65 21.51 10.74
CA ALA A 143 1.27 22.54 11.73
C ALA A 143 1.63 23.98 11.31
N GLY A 144 2.58 24.16 10.38
CA GLY A 144 2.93 25.43 9.73
C GLY A 144 3.35 26.55 10.69
N LYS A 145 3.99 26.23 11.83
CA LYS A 145 4.25 27.14 12.96
C LYS A 145 5.29 28.25 12.70
N ASP A 146 6.09 28.15 11.64
CA ASP A 146 7.13 29.14 11.34
C ASP A 146 6.69 30.07 10.22
N GLY A 147 6.32 31.24 10.57
CA GLY A 147 6.10 32.44 9.80
C GLY A 147 5.96 32.39 8.25
N GLU A 148 5.55 33.45 7.65
CA GLU A 148 5.49 33.58 6.19
C GLU A 148 6.85 33.85 5.58
N THR A 149 7.08 33.36 4.36
CA THR A 149 8.30 33.68 3.60
C THR A 149 8.42 35.18 3.38
N PRO A 150 9.55 35.84 3.70
CA PRO A 150 9.73 37.26 3.53
C PRO A 150 9.43 37.73 2.08
N ILE A 151 8.72 38.85 1.97
CA ILE A 151 8.24 39.38 0.66
C ILE A 151 9.42 39.65 -0.30
N GLY A 152 10.57 40.06 0.22
CA GLY A 152 11.80 40.30 -0.58
C GLY A 152 12.28 38.99 -1.26
N ILE A 153 12.38 37.91 -0.50
CA ILE A 153 12.78 36.58 -0.99
C ILE A 153 11.75 36.08 -2.04
N ARG A 154 10.48 36.16 -1.69
CA ARG A 154 9.40 35.76 -2.61
C ARG A 154 9.50 36.46 -3.97
N ARG A 155 9.75 37.80 -3.96
CA ARG A 155 9.87 38.62 -5.20
C ARG A 155 11.08 38.19 -6.02
N THR A 156 12.25 38.03 -5.40
CA THR A 156 13.48 37.70 -6.08
C THR A 156 13.50 36.28 -6.64
N VAL A 157 12.94 35.31 -5.90
CA VAL A 157 12.80 33.93 -6.39
C VAL A 157 11.80 33.84 -7.53
N ALA A 158 10.65 34.53 -7.44
CA ALA A 158 9.68 34.59 -8.54
C ALA A 158 10.28 35.18 -9.82
N ALA A 159 11.11 36.25 -9.70
CA ALA A 159 11.82 36.82 -10.83
C ALA A 159 12.83 35.85 -11.43
N ALA A 160 13.55 35.10 -10.58
CA ALA A 160 14.49 34.07 -11.03
C ALA A 160 13.78 32.93 -11.77
N LEU A 161 12.63 32.46 -11.28
CA LEU A 161 11.83 31.45 -11.97
C LEU A 161 11.41 31.91 -13.37
N ARG A 162 10.82 33.11 -13.49
CA ARG A 162 10.41 33.65 -14.81
C ARG A 162 11.55 33.80 -15.78
N LYS A 163 12.74 34.15 -15.27
CA LYS A 163 13.92 34.39 -16.11
C LYS A 163 14.57 33.09 -16.58
N TYR A 164 14.77 32.13 -15.69
CA TYR A 164 15.59 30.94 -15.95
C TYR A 164 14.78 29.69 -16.22
N TYR A 165 13.51 29.66 -15.81
CA TYR A 165 12.60 28.49 -15.90
C TYR A 165 11.21 28.93 -16.34
N PRO A 166 11.02 29.41 -17.58
CA PRO A 166 9.75 29.97 -18.05
C PRO A 166 8.61 28.93 -18.15
N ASP A 167 8.94 27.64 -18.17
CA ASP A 167 8.06 26.48 -18.16
C ASP A 167 7.54 26.11 -16.75
N PHE A 168 8.04 26.78 -15.69
CA PHE A 168 7.57 26.57 -14.33
C PHE A 168 6.12 27.05 -14.16
N ASP A 169 5.25 26.20 -13.59
CA ASP A 169 3.89 26.58 -13.28
C ASP A 169 3.82 27.49 -12.05
N MET A 170 3.63 28.77 -12.31
CA MET A 170 3.56 29.79 -11.26
C MET A 170 2.35 29.65 -10.32
N ALA A 171 1.32 28.86 -10.68
CA ALA A 171 0.20 28.58 -9.77
C ALA A 171 0.63 27.80 -8.52
N ASP A 172 1.66 26.97 -8.65
CA ASP A 172 2.25 26.21 -7.54
C ASP A 172 3.28 26.99 -6.71
N PHE A 173 3.74 28.15 -7.18
CA PHE A 173 4.89 28.86 -6.62
C PHE A 173 4.80 29.10 -5.11
N ASP A 174 3.73 29.72 -4.65
CA ASP A 174 3.59 30.10 -3.23
C ASP A 174 3.52 28.88 -2.31
N ARG A 175 2.82 27.85 -2.75
CA ARG A 175 2.74 26.58 -2.01
C ARG A 175 4.11 25.91 -1.91
N LEU A 176 4.84 25.79 -3.01
CA LEU A 176 6.13 25.13 -3.03
C LEU A 176 7.19 25.94 -2.27
N LEU A 177 7.23 27.25 -2.40
CA LEU A 177 8.15 28.12 -1.67
C LEU A 177 7.89 28.04 -0.15
N ARG A 178 6.62 27.99 0.26
CA ARG A 178 6.26 27.79 1.68
C ARG A 178 6.73 26.43 2.21
N ILE A 179 6.56 25.36 1.45
CA ILE A 179 7.05 24.02 1.82
C ILE A 179 8.57 24.08 2.03
N LEU A 180 9.30 24.66 1.09
CA LEU A 180 10.75 24.78 1.19
C LEU A 180 11.19 25.64 2.39
N TRP A 181 10.48 26.75 2.65
CA TRP A 181 10.71 27.61 3.81
C TRP A 181 10.47 26.90 5.13
N LEU A 182 9.37 26.16 5.26
CA LEU A 182 9.05 25.40 6.47
C LEU A 182 10.09 24.33 6.78
N ASN A 183 10.66 23.71 5.74
CA ASN A 183 11.70 22.69 5.90
C ASN A 183 13.06 23.28 6.29
N ASN A 184 13.51 24.31 5.57
CA ASN A 184 14.81 24.91 5.80
C ASN A 184 14.81 26.41 5.42
N ALA A 185 14.34 27.24 6.36
CA ALA A 185 14.31 28.70 6.17
C ALA A 185 15.72 29.27 5.98
N ASN A 186 16.72 28.68 6.63
CA ASN A 186 18.12 29.15 6.51
C ASN A 186 18.63 28.93 5.09
N TYR A 187 18.42 27.73 4.52
CA TYR A 187 18.75 27.47 3.11
C TYR A 187 18.12 28.49 2.14
N VAL A 188 16.85 28.83 2.34
CA VAL A 188 16.15 29.81 1.47
C VAL A 188 16.72 31.22 1.64
N ARG A 189 17.14 31.61 2.85
CA ARG A 189 17.72 32.92 3.11
C ARG A 189 19.12 33.09 2.50
N ILE A 190 19.96 32.06 2.66
CA ILE A 190 21.38 32.15 2.26
C ILE A 190 21.61 31.77 0.80
N SER A 191 20.71 30.99 0.19
CA SER A 191 20.91 30.56 -1.20
C SER A 191 20.60 31.67 -2.20
N PRO A 192 21.33 31.73 -3.32
CA PRO A 192 20.96 32.61 -4.42
C PRO A 192 19.55 32.35 -4.93
N PRO A 193 18.79 33.38 -5.32
CA PRO A 193 17.43 33.20 -5.82
C PRO A 193 17.31 32.18 -6.96
N ARG A 194 18.33 32.11 -7.84
CA ARG A 194 18.41 31.12 -8.93
C ARG A 194 18.47 29.68 -8.39
N ARG A 195 19.19 29.45 -7.28
CA ARG A 195 19.31 28.11 -6.68
C ARG A 195 18.01 27.69 -5.98
N VAL A 196 17.35 28.62 -5.27
CA VAL A 196 16.02 28.38 -4.70
C VAL A 196 15.01 28.08 -5.81
N ALA A 197 15.01 28.89 -6.87
CA ALA A 197 14.17 28.66 -8.05
C ALA A 197 14.40 27.27 -8.67
N GLN A 198 15.65 26.85 -8.76
CA GLN A 198 16.03 25.53 -9.26
C GLN A 198 15.49 24.41 -8.37
N ALA A 199 15.60 24.53 -7.04
CA ALA A 199 15.05 23.55 -6.09
C ALA A 199 13.52 23.44 -6.23
N LEU A 200 12.83 24.56 -6.40
CA LEU A 200 11.37 24.57 -6.65
C LEU A 200 11.01 23.89 -7.97
N ARG A 201 11.78 24.15 -9.04
CA ARG A 201 11.58 23.48 -10.34
C ARG A 201 11.80 21.98 -10.22
N LEU A 202 12.86 21.54 -9.58
CA LEU A 202 13.14 20.12 -9.37
C LEU A 202 11.99 19.42 -8.60
N TYR A 203 11.48 20.07 -7.57
CA TYR A 203 10.36 19.56 -6.81
C TYR A 203 9.08 19.47 -7.67
N GLN A 204 8.76 20.52 -8.45
CA GLN A 204 7.58 20.52 -9.32
C GLN A 204 7.68 19.41 -10.39
N GLU A 205 8.83 19.30 -11.06
CA GLU A 205 9.04 18.28 -12.10
C GLU A 205 9.00 16.85 -11.52
N GLY A 206 9.67 16.62 -10.39
CA GLY A 206 9.59 15.33 -9.69
C GLY A 206 8.15 14.93 -9.33
N ASN A 207 7.37 15.89 -8.85
CA ASN A 207 5.95 15.64 -8.49
C ASN A 207 5.08 15.39 -9.75
N ARG A 208 5.33 16.10 -10.84
CA ARG A 208 4.60 15.93 -12.12
C ARG A 208 4.86 14.56 -12.74
N ARG A 209 6.06 14.02 -12.60
CA ARG A 209 6.51 12.75 -13.20
C ARG A 209 6.36 11.54 -12.28
N GLY A 210 5.49 11.61 -11.28
CA GLY A 210 5.21 10.48 -10.40
C GLY A 210 6.27 10.20 -9.34
N GLY A 211 7.14 11.18 -9.06
CA GLY A 211 8.11 11.12 -7.97
C GLY A 211 9.56 10.88 -8.38
N LEU A 212 9.89 10.87 -9.68
CA LEU A 212 11.27 10.78 -10.14
C LEU A 212 11.50 11.74 -11.33
N TYR A 213 12.57 12.53 -11.25
CA TYR A 213 13.02 13.39 -12.32
C TYR A 213 14.54 13.41 -12.41
N LEU A 214 15.07 13.17 -13.57
CA LEU A 214 16.49 13.27 -13.91
C LEU A 214 16.67 14.13 -15.15
N ASP A 215 17.66 15.01 -15.14
CA ASP A 215 18.04 15.83 -16.27
C ASP A 215 19.52 16.21 -16.23
N VAL A 216 20.07 16.66 -17.36
CA VAL A 216 21.45 17.13 -17.48
C VAL A 216 21.52 18.39 -18.29
N GLU A 217 22.36 19.33 -17.84
CA GLU A 217 22.73 20.52 -18.57
C GLU A 217 24.25 20.57 -18.78
N GLU A 218 24.67 20.84 -19.98
CA GLU A 218 26.07 21.14 -20.28
C GLU A 218 26.43 22.53 -19.73
N MET A 219 27.58 22.63 -19.08
CA MET A 219 28.07 23.89 -18.57
C MET A 219 29.06 24.52 -19.57
N GLU A 220 29.08 25.86 -19.63
CA GLU A 220 30.08 26.57 -20.41
C GLU A 220 31.49 26.18 -19.93
N LYS A 221 32.44 26.01 -20.90
CA LYS A 221 33.80 25.62 -20.61
C LYS A 221 34.48 26.58 -19.62
N SER A 222 34.94 26.04 -18.51
CA SER A 222 35.91 26.69 -17.64
C SER A 222 37.25 25.98 -17.82
N GLY A 223 38.15 26.52 -18.62
CA GLY A 223 39.43 25.88 -18.92
C GLY A 223 39.31 24.74 -19.93
N THR A 224 40.12 23.69 -19.76
CA THR A 224 40.26 22.56 -20.67
C THR A 224 39.27 21.40 -20.40
N SER A 225 38.50 21.44 -19.32
CA SER A 225 37.63 20.35 -18.92
C SER A 225 36.14 20.67 -19.07
N HIS A 226 35.37 19.70 -19.59
CA HIS A 226 33.93 19.78 -19.70
C HIS A 226 33.28 19.38 -18.35
N GLU A 227 32.39 20.23 -17.83
CA GLU A 227 31.58 19.95 -16.67
C GLU A 227 30.11 19.85 -17.10
N SER A 228 29.37 18.88 -16.56
CA SER A 228 27.92 18.76 -16.76
C SER A 228 27.22 18.89 -15.41
N ARG A 229 26.02 19.47 -15.42
CA ARG A 229 25.19 19.60 -14.22
C ARG A 229 24.02 18.63 -14.27
N VAL A 230 24.02 17.65 -13.36
CA VAL A 230 22.99 16.64 -13.22
C VAL A 230 21.97 17.06 -12.19
N PHE A 231 20.71 17.03 -12.54
CA PHE A 231 19.55 17.29 -11.68
C PHE A 231 18.85 15.99 -11.35
N PHE A 232 18.63 15.72 -10.08
CA PHE A 232 17.97 14.51 -9.64
C PHE A 232 16.96 14.81 -8.52
N ALA A 233 15.68 14.56 -8.76
CA ALA A 233 14.63 14.70 -7.77
C ALA A 233 13.89 13.38 -7.59
N VAL A 234 13.68 13.00 -6.34
CA VAL A 234 13.02 11.74 -5.96
C VAL A 234 12.00 11.98 -4.87
N GLY A 235 10.75 11.62 -5.14
CA GLY A 235 9.69 11.54 -4.15
C GLY A 235 9.83 10.28 -3.30
N ASN A 236 9.72 10.45 -1.99
CA ASN A 236 9.84 9.36 -1.04
C ASN A 236 11.16 8.57 -1.19
N PRO A 237 12.35 9.22 -1.12
CA PRO A 237 13.64 8.57 -1.34
C PRO A 237 13.91 7.50 -0.28
N PRO A 238 14.81 6.53 -0.56
CA PRO A 238 15.38 5.70 0.49
C PRO A 238 15.99 6.55 1.60
N GLN A 239 15.78 6.16 2.86
CA GLN A 239 16.13 7.04 3.99
C GLN A 239 17.58 6.93 4.41
N LYS A 240 18.11 5.71 4.41
CA LYS A 240 19.52 5.44 4.73
C LYS A 240 20.27 5.17 3.44
N ASP A 241 21.55 5.46 3.41
CA ASP A 241 22.49 5.18 2.32
C ASP A 241 22.18 5.83 0.96
N PHE A 242 21.15 6.64 0.86
CA PHE A 242 20.68 7.10 -0.46
C PHE A 242 21.73 7.94 -1.19
N LEU A 243 22.33 8.92 -0.49
CA LEU A 243 23.40 9.75 -1.09
C LEU A 243 24.64 8.91 -1.39
N LEU A 244 24.99 7.96 -0.51
CA LEU A 244 26.06 7.00 -0.74
C LEU A 244 25.82 6.20 -2.02
N GLN A 245 24.64 5.66 -2.20
CA GLN A 245 24.26 4.89 -3.39
C GLN A 245 24.32 5.73 -4.67
N ILE A 246 23.90 7.00 -4.62
CA ILE A 246 24.06 7.94 -5.75
C ILE A 246 25.54 8.12 -6.10
N MET A 247 26.40 8.30 -5.10
CA MET A 247 27.85 8.46 -5.31
C MET A 247 28.50 7.19 -5.87
N GLU A 248 28.02 6.01 -5.47
CA GLU A 248 28.48 4.75 -6.04
C GLU A 248 28.11 4.61 -7.51
N VAL A 249 26.89 5.04 -7.90
CA VAL A 249 26.48 5.07 -9.31
C VAL A 249 27.41 5.97 -10.12
N PHE A 250 27.66 7.20 -9.66
CA PHE A 250 28.58 8.11 -10.35
C PHE A 250 29.98 7.51 -10.49
N ASN A 251 30.51 6.92 -9.42
CA ASN A 251 31.83 6.33 -9.45
C ASN A 251 31.94 5.16 -10.43
N ARG A 252 30.98 4.24 -10.46
CA ARG A 252 30.93 3.09 -11.39
C ARG A 252 30.84 3.54 -12.84
N LEU A 253 30.15 4.64 -13.10
CA LEU A 253 30.02 5.21 -14.45
C LEU A 253 31.19 6.14 -14.83
N GLY A 254 32.22 6.21 -14.02
CA GLY A 254 33.39 7.05 -14.29
C GLY A 254 33.12 8.55 -14.21
N LEU A 255 32.12 8.96 -13.41
CA LEU A 255 31.77 10.36 -13.17
C LEU A 255 32.38 10.85 -11.86
N GLY A 256 33.25 11.84 -11.93
CA GLY A 256 33.79 12.56 -10.75
C GLY A 256 32.85 13.69 -10.35
N VAL A 257 32.49 13.79 -9.07
CA VAL A 257 31.63 14.87 -8.55
C VAL A 257 32.49 15.98 -8.00
N ASN A 258 32.47 17.17 -8.66
CA ASN A 258 33.23 18.35 -8.22
C ASN A 258 32.47 19.17 -7.18
N ARG A 259 31.17 19.26 -7.32
CA ARG A 259 30.28 20.01 -6.39
C ARG A 259 28.95 19.29 -6.32
N ALA A 260 28.33 19.30 -5.16
CA ALA A 260 27.00 18.79 -4.96
C ALA A 260 26.20 19.65 -3.97
N TYR A 261 24.90 19.76 -4.23
CA TYR A 261 23.95 20.41 -3.35
C TYR A 261 22.73 19.52 -3.27
N CYS A 262 22.50 18.95 -2.11
CA CYS A 262 21.42 18.01 -1.86
C CYS A 262 20.55 18.53 -0.72
N LEU A 263 19.25 18.41 -0.87
CA LEU A 263 18.26 18.84 0.09
C LEU A 263 17.15 17.79 0.18
N THR A 264 16.83 17.35 1.38
CA THR A 264 15.66 16.51 1.64
C THR A 264 14.61 17.36 2.34
N ILE A 265 13.44 17.49 1.73
CA ILE A 265 12.31 18.26 2.24
C ILE A 265 11.09 17.34 2.46
N SER A 266 10.21 17.67 3.41
CA SER A 266 8.91 17.03 3.57
C SER A 266 7.80 17.95 3.11
N ASN A 267 6.81 17.39 2.43
CA ASN A 267 5.58 18.11 2.07
C ASN A 267 4.45 17.90 3.09
N GLY A 268 4.76 17.29 4.24
CA GLY A 268 3.79 16.92 5.27
C GLY A 268 3.21 15.52 5.10
N VAL A 269 3.43 14.87 3.95
CA VAL A 269 2.96 13.50 3.66
C VAL A 269 4.14 12.57 3.49
N HIS A 270 5.09 12.93 2.62
CA HIS A 270 6.30 12.16 2.38
C HIS A 270 7.47 13.08 1.99
N PRO A 271 8.72 12.61 2.20
CA PRO A 271 9.90 13.39 1.86
C PRO A 271 10.16 13.44 0.36
N TYR A 272 10.90 14.47 -0.07
CA TYR A 272 11.48 14.62 -1.40
C TYR A 272 12.97 14.89 -1.29
N PHE A 273 13.77 14.17 -2.05
CA PHE A 273 15.17 14.46 -2.26
C PHE A 273 15.34 15.32 -3.51
N LEU A 274 16.13 16.40 -3.41
CA LEU A 274 16.44 17.32 -4.49
C LEU A 274 17.96 17.45 -4.58
N GLY A 275 18.57 16.88 -5.61
CA GLY A 275 20.01 16.86 -5.83
C GLY A 275 20.42 17.65 -7.07
N THR A 276 21.52 18.39 -6.95
CA THR A 276 22.22 19.01 -8.08
C THR A 276 23.70 18.66 -7.97
N PHE A 277 24.19 17.95 -8.96
CA PHE A 277 25.55 17.42 -9.00
C PHE A 277 26.29 18.01 -10.18
N TYR A 278 27.48 18.56 -9.95
CA TYR A 278 28.38 19.00 -11.00
C TYR A 278 29.42 17.93 -11.23
N VAL A 279 29.36 17.31 -12.39
CA VAL A 279 30.11 16.08 -12.68
C VAL A 279 31.03 16.25 -13.88
N ARG A 280 32.17 15.54 -13.85
CA ARG A 280 33.10 15.42 -14.98
C ARG A 280 33.28 13.93 -15.29
N ARG A 281 33.29 13.64 -16.58
CA ARG A 281 33.65 12.28 -17.02
C ARG A 281 35.17 12.09 -16.92
N ARG A 282 35.61 10.93 -16.42
CA ARG A 282 37.05 10.60 -16.33
C ARG A 282 37.72 10.49 -17.67
N ASP A 283 36.99 10.14 -18.74
CA ASP A 283 37.50 10.09 -20.12
C ASP A 283 37.50 11.46 -20.81
N GLY A 284 37.14 12.55 -20.12
CA GLY A 284 37.10 13.91 -20.63
C GLY A 284 35.92 14.23 -21.54
N GLY A 285 35.03 13.25 -21.79
CA GLY A 285 33.82 13.42 -22.62
C GLY A 285 32.76 14.30 -21.95
N VAL A 286 31.77 14.71 -22.74
CA VAL A 286 30.60 15.44 -22.24
C VAL A 286 29.49 14.49 -21.86
N LEU A 287 28.83 14.74 -20.75
CA LEU A 287 27.56 14.05 -20.39
C LEU A 287 26.42 14.90 -20.93
N ALA A 288 25.89 14.54 -22.09
CA ALA A 288 24.83 15.26 -22.77
C ALA A 288 23.51 14.51 -22.74
N ARG A 289 22.38 15.24 -22.76
CA ARG A 289 21.04 14.66 -22.88
C ARG A 289 20.95 13.82 -24.15
N GLY A 290 20.38 12.59 -24.03
CA GLY A 290 20.24 11.67 -25.14
C GLY A 290 21.50 10.87 -25.51
N SER A 291 22.65 11.12 -24.85
CA SER A 291 23.84 10.29 -25.02
C SER A 291 23.66 8.91 -24.33
N GLU A 292 24.37 7.89 -24.82
CA GLU A 292 24.41 6.57 -24.19
C GLU A 292 24.85 6.65 -22.71
N ALA A 293 25.85 7.49 -22.43
CA ALA A 293 26.34 7.73 -21.07
C ALA A 293 25.24 8.29 -20.16
N PHE A 294 24.40 9.19 -20.66
CA PHE A 294 23.27 9.73 -19.90
C PHE A 294 22.18 8.68 -19.73
N SER A 295 21.84 7.88 -20.75
CA SER A 295 20.84 6.80 -20.64
C SER A 295 21.27 5.75 -19.62
N ARG A 296 22.56 5.41 -19.56
CA ARG A 296 23.10 4.51 -18.52
C ARG A 296 23.00 5.11 -17.14
N LEU A 297 23.34 6.40 -16.99
CA LEU A 297 23.20 7.12 -15.72
C LEU A 297 21.74 7.16 -15.26
N GLU A 298 20.82 7.42 -16.19
CA GLU A 298 19.38 7.46 -15.92
C GLU A 298 18.87 6.09 -15.41
N GLY A 299 19.24 5.00 -16.06
CA GLY A 299 18.88 3.65 -15.62
C GLY A 299 19.41 3.33 -14.24
N GLU A 300 20.68 3.58 -13.97
CA GLU A 300 21.31 3.28 -12.69
C GLU A 300 20.78 4.15 -11.54
N LEU A 301 20.59 5.46 -11.75
CA LEU A 301 20.02 6.35 -10.74
C LEU A 301 18.54 6.03 -10.46
N SER A 302 17.75 5.74 -11.49
CA SER A 302 16.36 5.32 -11.33
C SER A 302 16.27 4.03 -10.50
N ASN A 303 17.17 3.08 -10.74
CA ASN A 303 17.22 1.81 -10.07
C ASN A 303 17.57 1.93 -8.57
N THR A 304 18.16 3.05 -8.11
CA THR A 304 18.39 3.29 -6.67
C THR A 304 17.11 3.26 -5.83
N GLN A 305 15.95 3.42 -6.46
CA GLN A 305 14.66 3.33 -5.79
C GLN A 305 14.25 1.89 -5.46
N LEU A 306 14.79 0.91 -6.20
CA LEU A 306 14.42 -0.50 -6.13
C LEU A 306 15.48 -1.37 -5.47
N LEU A 307 16.77 -1.08 -5.74
CA LEU A 307 17.89 -1.90 -5.30
C LEU A 307 18.48 -1.36 -4.00
N ALA A 308 18.43 -2.16 -2.93
CA ALA A 308 19.09 -1.82 -1.68
C ALA A 308 20.58 -2.20 -1.72
N THR A 309 21.45 -1.31 -1.22
CA THR A 309 22.90 -1.56 -1.11
C THR A 309 23.23 -2.74 -0.21
N ARG A 310 22.35 -3.06 0.74
CA ARG A 310 22.48 -4.19 1.66
C ARG A 310 22.08 -5.54 1.02
N SER A 311 21.43 -5.55 -0.14
CA SER A 311 21.03 -6.80 -0.80
C SER A 311 22.26 -7.60 -1.26
N HIS A 312 22.16 -8.93 -1.23
CA HIS A 312 23.24 -9.80 -1.69
C HIS A 312 23.54 -9.59 -3.18
N ALA A 313 22.49 -9.45 -4.02
CA ALA A 313 22.68 -9.20 -5.44
C ALA A 313 23.45 -7.90 -5.72
N TYR A 314 23.21 -6.83 -4.92
CA TYR A 314 24.00 -5.61 -5.02
C TYR A 314 25.47 -5.87 -4.70
N ARG A 315 25.76 -6.52 -3.56
CA ARG A 315 27.13 -6.75 -3.07
C ARG A 315 27.90 -7.73 -3.95
N GLU A 316 27.25 -8.80 -4.40
CA GLU A 316 27.93 -9.85 -5.14
C GLU A 316 28.01 -9.56 -6.66
N PHE A 317 27.01 -8.87 -7.22
CA PHE A 317 26.95 -8.68 -8.67
C PHE A 317 27.24 -7.25 -9.12
N VAL A 318 26.68 -6.24 -8.43
CA VAL A 318 26.81 -4.84 -8.89
C VAL A 318 28.16 -4.26 -8.52
N THR A 319 28.62 -4.49 -7.28
CA THR A 319 29.90 -3.94 -6.82
C THR A 319 31.10 -4.62 -7.51
N THR A 320 30.95 -5.85 -7.93
CA THR A 320 31.95 -6.62 -8.69
C THR A 320 31.93 -6.33 -10.19
N GLY A 321 30.91 -5.65 -10.68
CA GLY A 321 30.70 -5.34 -12.10
C GLY A 321 30.18 -6.51 -12.92
N LEU A 322 29.72 -7.61 -12.30
CA LEU A 322 29.16 -8.77 -12.98
C LEU A 322 27.81 -8.46 -13.63
N MET A 323 26.97 -7.66 -12.98
CA MET A 323 25.65 -7.26 -13.47
C MET A 323 25.42 -5.75 -13.35
N SER A 324 24.52 -5.23 -14.18
CA SER A 324 23.95 -3.90 -13.98
C SER A 324 23.07 -3.84 -12.71
N GLY A 325 22.81 -2.66 -12.19
CA GLY A 325 21.85 -2.50 -11.10
C GLY A 325 20.43 -2.95 -11.47
N GLU A 326 20.03 -2.80 -12.73
CA GLU A 326 18.73 -3.26 -13.22
C GLU A 326 18.64 -4.80 -13.26
N ASP A 327 19.67 -5.50 -13.72
CA ASP A 327 19.67 -6.97 -13.74
C ASP A 327 19.73 -7.56 -12.33
N ALA A 328 20.46 -6.91 -11.42
CA ALA A 328 20.49 -7.30 -10.01
C ALA A 328 19.12 -7.09 -9.33
N THR A 329 18.39 -6.04 -9.68
CA THR A 329 17.02 -5.83 -9.20
C THR A 329 16.06 -6.90 -9.74
N LEU A 330 16.18 -7.23 -11.02
CA LEU A 330 15.39 -8.30 -11.64
C LEU A 330 15.69 -9.65 -10.99
N THR A 331 16.96 -9.96 -10.71
CA THR A 331 17.38 -11.17 -10.00
C THR A 331 16.77 -11.23 -8.60
N ASN A 332 16.74 -10.13 -7.84
CA ASN A 332 16.06 -10.09 -6.56
C ASN A 332 14.54 -10.34 -6.69
N ALA A 333 13.90 -9.84 -7.75
CA ALA A 333 12.49 -10.13 -8.02
C ALA A 333 12.28 -11.62 -8.37
N PHE A 334 13.19 -12.25 -9.13
CA PHE A 334 13.17 -13.69 -9.41
C PHE A 334 13.30 -14.51 -8.12
N ILE A 335 14.23 -14.16 -7.25
CA ILE A 335 14.42 -14.82 -5.94
C ILE A 335 13.13 -14.74 -5.12
N ALA A 336 12.54 -13.57 -4.98
CA ALA A 336 11.32 -13.36 -4.18
C ALA A 336 10.12 -14.12 -4.77
N PHE A 337 9.98 -14.14 -6.09
CA PHE A 337 8.92 -14.90 -6.77
C PHE A 337 9.10 -16.41 -6.60
N CYS A 338 10.28 -16.95 -6.93
CA CYS A 338 10.56 -18.38 -6.83
C CYS A 338 10.39 -18.87 -5.40
N HIS A 339 10.95 -18.15 -4.43
CA HIS A 339 10.81 -18.48 -3.01
C HIS A 339 9.33 -18.58 -2.62
N SER A 340 8.52 -17.55 -2.81
CA SER A 340 7.13 -17.52 -2.35
C SER A 340 6.21 -18.51 -3.07
N ASN A 341 6.53 -18.92 -4.32
CA ASN A 341 5.78 -19.95 -5.06
C ASN A 341 6.18 -21.38 -4.72
N LEU A 342 7.39 -21.60 -4.20
CA LEU A 342 7.89 -22.94 -3.89
C LEU A 342 7.85 -23.24 -2.38
N ALA A 343 8.11 -22.24 -1.55
CA ALA A 343 8.21 -22.41 -0.10
C ALA A 343 6.88 -22.63 0.60
N HIS A 344 5.74 -22.14 0.07
CA HIS A 344 4.45 -22.25 0.76
C HIS A 344 4.02 -23.69 1.01
N ASN A 345 4.52 -24.62 0.22
CA ASN A 345 4.25 -26.06 0.35
C ASN A 345 5.48 -26.82 0.88
N GLN A 346 6.70 -26.40 0.52
CA GLN A 346 7.96 -27.08 0.88
C GLN A 346 8.98 -26.08 1.45
N PRO A 347 8.71 -25.44 2.62
CA PRO A 347 9.57 -24.38 3.17
C PRO A 347 10.97 -24.90 3.56
N ASP A 348 11.07 -26.16 4.00
CA ASP A 348 12.36 -26.77 4.40
C ASP A 348 13.28 -27.05 3.19
N ARG A 349 12.73 -27.06 1.97
CA ARG A 349 13.47 -27.37 0.75
C ARG A 349 13.77 -26.15 -0.11
N PHE A 350 12.92 -25.14 -0.03
CA PHE A 350 13.02 -23.91 -0.82
C PHE A 350 13.02 -22.69 0.08
N GLY A 351 13.81 -22.73 1.16
CA GLY A 351 14.03 -21.59 2.03
C GLY A 351 14.58 -20.39 1.25
N LEU A 352 14.38 -19.19 1.80
CA LEU A 352 14.83 -17.94 1.14
C LEU A 352 16.32 -17.97 0.81
N ASP A 353 17.13 -18.51 1.71
CA ASP A 353 18.57 -18.62 1.53
C ASP A 353 18.92 -19.62 0.43
N ASP A 354 18.24 -20.78 0.37
CA ASP A 354 18.49 -21.78 -0.68
C ASP A 354 18.16 -21.24 -2.06
N VAL A 355 17.03 -20.54 -2.19
CA VAL A 355 16.63 -19.92 -3.46
C VAL A 355 17.58 -18.80 -3.86
N ARG A 356 17.98 -17.93 -2.91
CA ARG A 356 18.95 -16.88 -3.15
C ARG A 356 20.29 -17.45 -3.59
N ASP A 357 20.80 -18.44 -2.87
CA ASP A 357 22.12 -19.03 -3.11
C ASP A 357 22.17 -19.78 -4.45
N ALA A 358 21.04 -20.30 -4.95
CA ALA A 358 20.96 -20.84 -6.31
C ALA A 358 21.30 -19.79 -7.37
N PHE A 359 20.80 -18.55 -7.25
CA PHE A 359 21.13 -17.46 -8.19
C PHE A 359 22.53 -16.88 -7.97
N LEU A 360 22.95 -16.72 -6.71
CA LEU A 360 24.26 -16.15 -6.40
C LEU A 360 25.42 -17.07 -6.81
N ALA A 361 25.24 -18.37 -6.66
CA ALA A 361 26.26 -19.34 -7.08
C ALA A 361 26.37 -19.52 -8.61
N HIS A 362 25.35 -19.06 -9.37
CA HIS A 362 25.25 -19.22 -10.82
C HIS A 362 24.88 -17.91 -11.51
N PRO A 363 25.76 -16.88 -11.46
CA PRO A 363 25.51 -15.59 -12.10
C PRO A 363 25.31 -15.71 -13.61
N GLU A 364 25.91 -16.71 -14.27
CA GLU A 364 25.74 -17.01 -15.69
C GLU A 364 24.28 -17.36 -16.02
N ILE A 365 23.63 -18.20 -15.22
CA ILE A 365 22.21 -18.56 -15.39
C ILE A 365 21.32 -17.36 -15.08
N ALA A 366 21.63 -16.60 -14.02
CA ALA A 366 20.89 -15.39 -13.68
C ALA A 366 20.94 -14.36 -14.82
N LEU A 367 22.11 -14.14 -15.43
CA LEU A 367 22.28 -13.26 -16.61
C LEU A 367 21.53 -13.78 -17.84
N GLN A 368 21.53 -15.08 -18.07
CA GLN A 368 20.81 -15.68 -19.19
C GLN A 368 19.29 -15.53 -19.02
N LEU A 369 18.77 -15.74 -17.80
CA LEU A 369 17.37 -15.50 -17.48
C LEU A 369 17.00 -14.02 -17.64
N ALA A 370 17.86 -13.10 -17.20
CA ALA A 370 17.67 -11.66 -17.42
C ALA A 370 17.72 -11.31 -18.91
N GLY A 371 18.60 -11.94 -19.68
CA GLY A 371 18.68 -11.80 -21.15
C GLY A 371 17.41 -12.28 -21.84
N LEU A 372 16.89 -13.44 -21.44
CA LEU A 372 15.60 -13.97 -21.92
C LEU A 372 14.44 -13.02 -21.64
N PHE A 373 14.41 -12.46 -20.43
CA PHE A 373 13.41 -11.47 -20.03
C PHE A 373 13.48 -10.20 -20.89
N ARG A 374 14.69 -9.69 -21.12
CA ARG A 374 14.91 -8.50 -21.96
C ARG A 374 14.51 -8.76 -23.41
N ALA A 375 14.87 -9.90 -24.00
CA ALA A 375 14.46 -10.24 -25.34
C ALA A 375 12.94 -10.22 -25.54
N ARG A 376 12.16 -10.52 -24.49
CA ARG A 376 10.71 -10.52 -24.53
C ARG A 376 10.08 -9.13 -24.28
N PHE A 377 10.63 -8.34 -23.35
CA PHE A 377 9.95 -7.15 -22.83
C PHE A 377 10.65 -5.82 -23.15
N ASP A 378 11.86 -5.83 -23.72
CA ASP A 378 12.52 -4.58 -24.09
C ASP A 378 11.77 -3.92 -25.25
N PRO A 379 11.22 -2.71 -25.08
CA PRO A 379 10.51 -2.03 -26.14
C PRO A 379 11.39 -1.64 -27.33
N ALA A 380 12.72 -1.60 -27.15
CA ALA A 380 13.68 -1.28 -28.21
C ALA A 380 14.00 -2.47 -29.13
N VAL A 381 13.64 -3.71 -28.75
CA VAL A 381 13.87 -4.89 -29.59
C VAL A 381 12.79 -4.98 -30.67
N GLU A 382 13.17 -5.03 -31.95
CA GLU A 382 12.23 -5.07 -33.09
C GLU A 382 11.68 -6.47 -33.35
N GLU A 383 12.55 -7.51 -33.38
CA GLU A 383 12.22 -8.93 -33.70
C GLU A 383 12.08 -9.78 -32.42
N ARG A 384 11.29 -9.32 -31.44
CA ARG A 384 11.18 -9.95 -30.11
C ARG A 384 10.85 -11.42 -30.12
N ASP A 385 9.91 -11.85 -30.94
CA ASP A 385 9.42 -13.24 -30.92
C ASP A 385 10.50 -14.23 -31.38
N ALA A 386 11.25 -13.91 -32.44
CA ALA A 386 12.31 -14.78 -32.96
C ALA A 386 13.50 -14.87 -32.00
N ASP A 387 13.94 -13.72 -31.45
CA ASP A 387 15.05 -13.67 -30.49
C ASP A 387 14.66 -14.38 -29.20
N HIS A 388 13.44 -14.14 -28.70
CA HIS A 388 12.93 -14.80 -27.51
C HIS A 388 12.86 -16.32 -27.65
N GLU A 389 12.29 -16.85 -28.75
CA GLU A 389 12.19 -18.31 -28.98
C GLU A 389 13.54 -18.99 -28.98
N LYS A 390 14.54 -18.40 -29.64
CA LYS A 390 15.88 -18.92 -29.68
C LYS A 390 16.54 -18.96 -28.29
N ILE A 391 16.52 -17.84 -27.56
CA ILE A 391 17.11 -17.74 -26.22
C ILE A 391 16.37 -18.68 -25.26
N LEU A 392 15.04 -18.78 -25.37
CA LEU A 392 14.22 -19.69 -24.55
C LEU A 392 14.60 -21.15 -24.74
N ALA A 393 14.80 -21.59 -26.00
CA ALA A 393 15.20 -22.96 -26.28
C ALA A 393 16.56 -23.28 -25.67
N ASP A 394 17.53 -22.37 -25.79
CA ASP A 394 18.87 -22.53 -25.22
C ASP A 394 18.81 -22.53 -23.68
N THR A 395 18.08 -21.61 -23.09
CA THR A 395 17.93 -21.54 -21.63
C THR A 395 17.22 -22.78 -21.05
N ARG A 396 16.17 -23.25 -21.71
CA ARG A 396 15.49 -24.51 -21.31
C ARG A 396 16.40 -25.70 -21.32
N ARG A 397 17.26 -25.82 -22.36
CA ARG A 397 18.25 -26.90 -22.46
C ARG A 397 19.24 -26.82 -21.29
N GLU A 398 19.82 -25.66 -21.05
CA GLU A 398 20.81 -25.43 -19.99
C GLU A 398 20.27 -25.71 -18.61
N VAL A 399 19.06 -25.21 -18.29
CA VAL A 399 18.38 -25.51 -17.02
C VAL A 399 18.06 -26.98 -16.87
N THR A 400 17.69 -27.69 -17.96
CA THR A 400 17.38 -29.11 -17.93
C THR A 400 18.63 -29.97 -17.73
N GLU A 401 19.74 -29.62 -18.40
CA GLU A 401 21.02 -30.29 -18.36
C GLU A 401 21.89 -29.89 -17.17
N TYR A 402 21.44 -28.90 -16.38
CA TYR A 402 22.16 -28.38 -15.21
C TYR A 402 22.59 -29.52 -14.25
N ASN A 403 23.91 -29.67 -14.03
CA ASN A 403 24.47 -30.71 -13.22
C ASN A 403 25.82 -30.24 -12.63
N SER A 404 25.85 -29.98 -11.29
CA SER A 404 27.09 -29.68 -10.56
C SER A 404 27.73 -30.90 -9.90
N GLY A 405 27.18 -32.09 -10.08
CA GLY A 405 27.62 -33.34 -9.46
C GLY A 405 27.00 -33.60 -8.08
N HIS A 406 26.15 -32.69 -7.58
CA HIS A 406 25.46 -32.83 -6.30
C HIS A 406 23.94 -33.08 -6.51
N ARG A 407 23.60 -34.34 -6.81
CA ARG A 407 22.25 -34.74 -7.27
C ARG A 407 21.08 -34.07 -6.57
N TYR A 408 21.06 -33.99 -5.24
CA TYR A 408 19.97 -33.37 -4.48
C TYR A 408 19.92 -31.85 -4.68
N LEU A 409 21.09 -31.21 -4.58
CA LEU A 409 21.20 -29.76 -4.76
C LEU A 409 20.87 -29.34 -6.20
N ASP A 410 21.29 -30.15 -7.18
CA ASP A 410 21.01 -29.95 -8.60
C ASP A 410 19.49 -30.01 -8.88
N GLU A 411 18.79 -30.94 -8.22
CA GLU A 411 17.33 -31.05 -8.36
C GLU A 411 16.62 -29.83 -7.80
N VAL A 412 17.04 -29.35 -6.61
CA VAL A 412 16.50 -28.12 -6.01
C VAL A 412 16.75 -26.91 -6.92
N ARG A 413 17.98 -26.74 -7.41
CA ARG A 413 18.35 -25.62 -8.29
C ARG A 413 17.61 -25.67 -9.62
N ARG A 414 17.49 -26.85 -10.26
CA ARG A 414 16.69 -27.01 -11.48
C ARG A 414 15.22 -26.61 -11.25
N THR A 415 14.66 -26.96 -10.11
CA THR A 415 13.28 -26.59 -9.79
C THR A 415 13.14 -25.06 -9.65
N ILE A 416 14.09 -24.41 -8.98
CA ILE A 416 14.12 -22.95 -8.84
C ILE A 416 14.22 -22.27 -10.22
N PHE A 417 15.17 -22.72 -11.07
CA PHE A 417 15.35 -22.12 -12.40
C PHE A 417 14.17 -22.38 -13.34
N ARG A 418 13.52 -23.57 -13.25
CA ARG A 418 12.26 -23.83 -13.97
C ARG A 418 11.13 -22.91 -13.51
N CYS A 419 11.01 -22.67 -12.21
CA CYS A 419 10.05 -21.72 -11.68
C CYS A 419 10.29 -20.30 -12.24
N CYS A 420 11.54 -19.87 -12.31
CA CYS A 420 11.92 -18.60 -12.92
C CYS A 420 11.61 -18.56 -14.43
N LEU A 421 11.87 -19.64 -15.17
CA LEU A 421 11.49 -19.77 -16.58
C LEU A 421 9.98 -19.66 -16.76
N ALA A 422 9.19 -20.34 -15.95
CA ALA A 422 7.74 -20.25 -15.97
C ALA A 422 7.28 -18.81 -15.69
N PHE A 423 7.90 -18.13 -14.73
CA PHE A 423 7.65 -16.72 -14.48
C PHE A 423 7.86 -15.84 -15.71
N ILE A 424 9.01 -15.99 -16.40
CA ILE A 424 9.34 -15.17 -17.58
C ILE A 424 8.39 -15.48 -18.75
N THR A 425 8.16 -16.77 -19.04
CA THR A 425 7.34 -17.20 -20.18
C THR A 425 5.86 -16.85 -20.03
N HIS A 426 5.35 -16.87 -18.81
CA HIS A 426 3.95 -16.53 -18.53
C HIS A 426 3.73 -15.07 -18.12
N THR A 427 4.76 -14.25 -18.04
CA THR A 427 4.57 -12.80 -17.87
C THR A 427 3.94 -12.22 -19.14
N LEU A 428 2.83 -11.52 -19.00
CA LEU A 428 2.08 -10.91 -20.10
C LEU A 428 2.38 -9.43 -20.28
N LYS A 429 2.68 -8.73 -19.19
CA LYS A 429 3.10 -7.32 -19.21
C LYS A 429 3.83 -6.94 -17.92
N THR A 430 4.74 -5.98 -18.03
CA THR A 430 5.57 -5.50 -16.93
C THR A 430 5.95 -4.05 -17.13
N ASN A 431 6.21 -3.33 -16.02
CA ASN A 431 6.74 -1.96 -16.05
C ASN A 431 8.27 -1.91 -15.90
N PHE A 432 8.98 -3.01 -16.08
CA PHE A 432 10.42 -3.07 -15.87
C PHE A 432 11.21 -1.99 -16.63
N PHE A 433 10.79 -1.65 -17.83
CA PHE A 433 11.46 -0.64 -18.67
C PHE A 433 10.96 0.80 -18.45
N VAL A 434 9.99 1.00 -17.57
CA VAL A 434 9.56 2.34 -17.13
C VAL A 434 10.67 2.98 -16.31
N ARG A 435 11.09 4.18 -16.66
CA ARG A 435 12.23 4.87 -15.98
C ARG A 435 11.87 5.39 -14.61
N GLU A 436 10.68 5.94 -14.45
CA GLU A 436 10.21 6.58 -13.22
C GLU A 436 9.64 5.59 -12.19
N LYS A 437 9.81 4.28 -12.39
CA LYS A 437 9.28 3.24 -11.51
C LYS A 437 9.89 3.28 -10.11
N GLN A 438 9.06 3.01 -9.10
CA GLN A 438 9.45 2.82 -7.70
C GLN A 438 9.10 1.43 -7.16
N ALA A 439 8.44 0.63 -7.97
CA ALA A 439 8.22 -0.79 -7.79
C ALA A 439 8.12 -1.46 -9.15
N LEU A 440 8.30 -2.78 -9.19
CA LEU A 440 8.09 -3.61 -10.36
C LEU A 440 6.73 -4.30 -10.27
N ALA A 441 6.07 -4.45 -11.40
CA ALA A 441 4.86 -5.22 -11.56
C ALA A 441 5.00 -6.20 -12.72
N PHE A 442 4.55 -7.44 -12.49
CA PHE A 442 4.55 -8.52 -13.47
C PHE A 442 3.17 -9.17 -13.49
N ARG A 443 2.41 -8.95 -14.56
CA ARG A 443 1.11 -9.58 -14.79
C ARG A 443 1.32 -10.92 -15.44
N LEU A 444 0.99 -12.00 -14.73
CA LEU A 444 1.21 -13.40 -15.14
C LEU A 444 -0.08 -14.04 -15.68
N ASP A 445 0.06 -14.89 -16.69
CA ASP A 445 -0.95 -15.89 -17.01
C ASP A 445 -0.94 -16.97 -15.91
N PRO A 446 -2.06 -17.22 -15.21
CA PRO A 446 -2.13 -18.23 -14.18
C PRO A 446 -1.81 -19.67 -14.66
N ALA A 447 -1.79 -19.92 -15.95
CA ALA A 447 -1.40 -21.20 -16.54
C ALA A 447 0.01 -21.66 -16.10
N TYR A 448 0.89 -20.72 -15.64
CA TYR A 448 2.20 -21.10 -15.10
C TYR A 448 2.12 -22.07 -13.91
N LEU A 449 1.03 -22.04 -13.14
CA LEU A 449 0.81 -22.93 -12.00
C LEU A 449 0.82 -24.41 -12.42
N ALA A 450 0.34 -24.73 -13.62
CA ALA A 450 0.39 -26.09 -14.17
C ALA A 450 1.84 -26.54 -14.47
N GLU A 451 2.74 -25.61 -14.83
CA GLU A 451 4.15 -25.91 -15.07
C GLU A 451 4.94 -26.16 -13.79
N LEU A 452 4.51 -25.60 -12.63
CA LEU A 452 5.14 -25.88 -11.35
C LEU A 452 4.89 -27.32 -10.86
N GLY A 453 3.80 -27.95 -11.33
CA GLY A 453 3.41 -29.30 -10.95
C GLY A 453 2.49 -29.38 -9.75
N THR A 454 1.87 -30.55 -9.57
CA THR A 454 0.89 -30.80 -8.50
C THR A 454 1.49 -30.69 -7.10
N ASP A 455 2.78 -30.93 -6.94
CA ASP A 455 3.49 -30.85 -5.66
C ASP A 455 3.47 -29.43 -5.06
N PHE A 456 3.31 -28.40 -5.91
CA PHE A 456 3.28 -26.99 -5.47
C PHE A 456 1.89 -26.36 -5.54
N THR A 457 0.87 -27.09 -5.98
CA THR A 457 -0.50 -26.56 -6.12
C THR A 457 -1.53 -27.37 -5.34
N ALA A 458 -1.15 -28.51 -4.75
CA ALA A 458 -2.08 -29.41 -4.07
C ALA A 458 -2.75 -28.81 -2.80
N ASP A 459 -2.11 -27.82 -2.17
CA ASP A 459 -2.62 -27.13 -0.98
C ASP A 459 -3.41 -25.85 -1.33
N LEU A 460 -3.56 -25.53 -2.62
CA LEU A 460 -4.34 -24.40 -3.10
C LEU A 460 -5.80 -24.82 -3.40
N PRO A 461 -6.76 -23.89 -3.30
CA PRO A 461 -8.11 -24.12 -3.81
C PRO A 461 -8.11 -24.57 -5.27
N PRO A 462 -8.97 -25.51 -5.70
CA PRO A 462 -8.94 -26.10 -7.06
C PRO A 462 -9.36 -25.12 -8.16
N ALA A 463 -9.94 -23.96 -7.80
CA ALA A 463 -10.34 -22.96 -8.77
C ALA A 463 -9.11 -22.23 -9.32
N MET A 464 -9.00 -22.16 -10.66
CA MET A 464 -7.94 -21.41 -11.32
C MET A 464 -8.26 -19.90 -11.27
N PRO A 465 -7.34 -19.04 -10.80
CA PRO A 465 -7.54 -17.59 -10.85
C PRO A 465 -7.54 -17.07 -12.29
N PHE A 466 -8.18 -15.96 -12.52
CA PHE A 466 -8.17 -15.27 -13.80
C PHE A 466 -6.86 -14.51 -14.03
N ARG A 467 -6.29 -13.94 -12.95
CA ARG A 467 -5.02 -13.20 -13.01
C ARG A 467 -4.20 -13.38 -11.74
N ILE A 468 -2.90 -13.31 -11.94
CA ILE A 468 -1.92 -13.18 -10.88
C ILE A 468 -0.99 -12.03 -11.26
N THR A 469 -0.78 -11.07 -10.35
CA THR A 469 0.18 -10.00 -10.56
C THR A 469 1.15 -9.99 -9.39
N PHE A 470 2.43 -10.14 -9.68
CA PHE A 470 3.51 -10.07 -8.71
C PHE A 470 4.05 -8.64 -8.67
N PHE A 471 4.24 -8.09 -7.47
CA PHE A 471 4.84 -6.79 -7.22
C PHE A 471 6.12 -6.95 -6.42
N TYR A 472 7.14 -6.21 -6.80
CA TYR A 472 8.43 -6.17 -6.11
C TYR A 472 8.90 -4.73 -5.92
N SER A 473 9.41 -4.41 -4.72
CA SER A 473 9.95 -3.09 -4.39
C SER A 473 11.14 -3.23 -3.43
N ARG A 474 11.86 -2.13 -3.19
CA ARG A 474 13.01 -2.09 -2.29
C ARG A 474 12.70 -2.59 -0.88
N TYR A 475 11.50 -2.36 -0.37
CA TYR A 475 11.11 -2.65 1.01
C TYR A 475 10.10 -3.78 1.13
N GLY A 476 9.79 -4.46 0.05
CA GLY A 476 8.86 -5.56 0.12
C GLY A 476 8.30 -5.99 -1.21
N PHE A 477 7.45 -6.99 -1.17
CA PHE A 477 6.85 -7.60 -2.34
C PHE A 477 5.47 -8.16 -2.00
N GLY A 478 4.72 -8.54 -3.02
CA GLY A 478 3.40 -9.10 -2.80
C GLY A 478 2.69 -9.52 -4.08
N TYR A 479 1.47 -9.99 -3.93
CA TYR A 479 0.64 -10.48 -5.03
C TYR A 479 -0.73 -9.83 -5.04
N HIS A 480 -1.23 -9.52 -6.23
CA HIS A 480 -2.65 -9.38 -6.47
C HIS A 480 -3.14 -10.62 -7.21
N ILE A 481 -4.08 -11.36 -6.62
CA ILE A 481 -4.71 -12.53 -7.21
C ILE A 481 -6.20 -12.25 -7.37
N GLY A 482 -6.73 -12.48 -8.57
CA GLY A 482 -8.15 -12.25 -8.89
C GLY A 482 -8.76 -13.40 -9.65
N PHE A 483 -10.00 -13.75 -9.31
CA PHE A 483 -10.73 -14.89 -9.88
C PHE A 483 -11.70 -14.51 -11.00
N SER A 484 -11.75 -13.27 -11.38
CA SER A 484 -12.58 -12.79 -12.49
C SER A 484 -11.89 -11.65 -13.23
N ASP A 485 -12.35 -11.39 -14.45
CA ASP A 485 -11.86 -10.32 -15.29
C ASP A 485 -12.06 -8.94 -14.61
N ILE A 486 -13.29 -8.63 -14.22
CA ILE A 486 -13.59 -7.50 -13.35
C ILE A 486 -13.38 -7.96 -11.90
N ALA A 487 -12.43 -7.36 -11.20
CA ALA A 487 -12.03 -7.83 -9.89
C ALA A 487 -12.19 -6.76 -8.80
N ARG A 488 -12.52 -7.24 -7.60
CA ARG A 488 -12.65 -6.44 -6.40
C ARG A 488 -12.14 -7.18 -5.18
N GLY A 489 -11.31 -6.53 -4.39
CA GLY A 489 -10.79 -7.10 -3.14
C GLY A 489 -9.95 -6.12 -2.34
N GLY A 490 -9.65 -6.48 -1.08
CA GLY A 490 -8.88 -5.64 -0.18
C GLY A 490 -7.38 -5.63 -0.49
N TRP A 491 -6.73 -4.49 -0.22
CA TRP A 491 -5.28 -4.37 -0.15
C TRP A 491 -4.83 -4.36 1.32
N ARG A 492 -4.14 -5.42 1.71
CA ARG A 492 -3.56 -5.63 3.04
C ARG A 492 -2.04 -5.50 2.96
N THR A 493 -1.43 -4.76 3.87
CA THR A 493 0.03 -4.73 4.03
C THR A 493 0.41 -5.32 5.38
N VAL A 494 1.19 -6.39 5.37
CA VAL A 494 1.71 -7.03 6.58
C VAL A 494 3.09 -6.41 6.89
N ILE A 495 3.24 -5.82 8.06
CA ILE A 495 4.51 -5.21 8.50
C ILE A 495 5.33 -6.24 9.26
N CYS A 496 6.41 -6.72 8.63
CA CYS A 496 7.35 -7.68 9.21
C CYS A 496 8.42 -6.93 10.00
N ARG A 497 8.38 -7.05 11.32
CA ARG A 497 9.23 -6.25 12.21
C ARG A 497 10.45 -7.00 12.72
N THR A 498 10.52 -8.30 12.45
CA THR A 498 11.70 -9.14 12.69
C THR A 498 12.06 -9.91 11.43
N ALA A 499 13.28 -10.39 11.34
CA ALA A 499 13.71 -11.24 10.22
C ALA A 499 12.90 -12.55 10.18
N ASP A 500 12.57 -13.11 11.33
CA ASP A 500 11.76 -14.32 11.44
C ASP A 500 10.31 -14.08 10.97
N ASP A 501 9.70 -12.93 11.32
CA ASP A 501 8.40 -12.53 10.79
C ASP A 501 8.43 -12.43 9.26
N LEU A 502 9.49 -11.84 8.71
CA LEU A 502 9.61 -11.68 7.27
C LEU A 502 9.68 -13.02 6.55
N VAL A 503 10.53 -13.92 7.04
CA VAL A 503 10.69 -15.26 6.46
C VAL A 503 9.40 -16.06 6.59
N THR A 504 8.78 -16.07 7.77
CA THR A 504 7.53 -16.81 8.02
C THR A 504 6.40 -16.33 7.12
N ASN A 505 6.19 -15.01 7.03
CA ASN A 505 5.16 -14.45 6.17
C ASN A 505 5.48 -14.62 4.69
N ALA A 506 6.76 -14.53 4.29
CA ALA A 506 7.17 -14.76 2.90
C ALA A 506 6.95 -16.21 2.45
N ASN A 507 7.19 -17.20 3.33
CA ASN A 507 6.92 -18.61 3.06
C ASN A 507 5.44 -18.86 2.75
N THR A 508 4.51 -18.17 3.39
CA THR A 508 3.06 -18.42 3.27
C THR A 508 2.32 -17.44 2.37
N LEU A 509 2.96 -16.34 1.98
CA LEU A 509 2.35 -15.21 1.28
C LEU A 509 1.49 -15.61 0.07
N PHE A 510 2.04 -16.43 -0.82
CA PHE A 510 1.35 -16.80 -2.06
C PHE A 510 0.07 -17.59 -1.76
N ARG A 511 0.18 -18.63 -0.93
CA ARG A 511 -0.96 -19.47 -0.53
C ARG A 511 -2.01 -18.65 0.25
N GLU A 512 -1.58 -17.85 1.21
CA GLU A 512 -2.50 -17.00 1.99
C GLU A 512 -3.29 -16.07 1.06
N ASN A 513 -2.60 -15.39 0.16
CA ASN A 513 -3.26 -14.48 -0.78
C ASN A 513 -4.22 -15.21 -1.72
N PHE A 514 -3.83 -16.39 -2.20
CA PHE A 514 -4.68 -17.22 -3.08
C PHE A 514 -5.98 -17.63 -2.35
N VAL A 515 -5.87 -18.13 -1.11
CA VAL A 515 -7.00 -18.54 -0.29
C VAL A 515 -7.92 -17.35 0.04
N LEU A 516 -7.33 -16.21 0.41
CA LEU A 516 -8.11 -14.99 0.71
C LEU A 516 -8.85 -14.47 -0.52
N ALA A 517 -8.21 -14.45 -1.68
CA ALA A 517 -8.83 -14.05 -2.95
C ALA A 517 -9.96 -15.00 -3.37
N HIS A 518 -9.77 -16.31 -3.22
CA HIS A 518 -10.80 -17.31 -3.50
C HIS A 518 -12.00 -17.18 -2.54
N THR A 519 -11.74 -17.01 -1.23
CA THR A 519 -12.80 -16.77 -0.24
C THR A 519 -13.59 -15.50 -0.56
N GLN A 520 -12.89 -14.43 -0.97
CA GLN A 520 -13.52 -13.20 -1.41
C GLN A 520 -14.39 -13.42 -2.66
N HIS A 521 -13.93 -14.26 -3.61
CA HIS A 521 -14.69 -14.60 -4.82
C HIS A 521 -16.00 -15.33 -4.49
N LEU A 522 -15.99 -16.24 -3.53
CA LEU A 522 -17.20 -16.93 -3.07
C LEU A 522 -18.21 -15.99 -2.39
N LYS A 523 -17.76 -14.88 -1.81
CA LYS A 523 -18.62 -13.84 -1.23
C LYS A 523 -19.25 -12.91 -2.28
N ASN A 524 -18.60 -12.73 -3.41
CA ASN A 524 -19.00 -11.78 -4.45
C ASN A 524 -20.11 -12.30 -5.38
N LYS A 525 -20.98 -13.18 -4.91
CA LYS A 525 -22.02 -13.85 -5.71
C LYS A 525 -23.17 -12.98 -6.22
N ASP A 526 -23.38 -11.80 -5.61
CA ASP A 526 -24.49 -10.90 -6.00
C ASP A 526 -24.02 -9.63 -6.71
N ILE A 527 -22.77 -9.57 -7.09
CA ILE A 527 -22.14 -8.42 -7.77
C ILE A 527 -21.47 -8.87 -9.06
N TYR A 528 -21.14 -7.92 -9.89
CA TYR A 528 -20.49 -8.18 -11.17
C TYR A 528 -18.96 -8.32 -11.06
N GLU A 529 -18.38 -7.95 -9.95
CA GLU A 529 -16.95 -8.15 -9.70
C GLU A 529 -16.70 -9.50 -9.05
N GLY A 530 -15.73 -10.24 -9.59
CA GLY A 530 -15.20 -11.41 -8.91
C GLY A 530 -14.23 -11.03 -7.80
N GLY A 531 -14.02 -11.92 -6.86
CA GLY A 531 -13.15 -11.67 -5.71
C GLY A 531 -11.69 -11.59 -6.10
N SER A 532 -10.98 -10.69 -5.44
CA SER A 532 -9.53 -10.58 -5.50
C SER A 532 -8.94 -10.22 -4.13
N LYS A 533 -7.62 -10.29 -4.02
CA LYS A 533 -6.88 -9.82 -2.84
C LYS A 533 -5.51 -9.34 -3.28
N LEU A 534 -5.07 -8.24 -2.72
CA LEU A 534 -3.70 -7.78 -2.78
C LEU A 534 -3.10 -7.89 -1.37
N VAL A 535 -2.09 -8.73 -1.21
CA VAL A 535 -1.32 -8.86 0.02
C VAL A 535 0.11 -8.48 -0.27
N THR A 536 0.65 -7.56 0.50
CA THR A 536 2.03 -7.10 0.40
C THR A 536 2.73 -7.22 1.74
N LEU A 537 4.00 -7.61 1.73
CA LEU A 537 4.87 -7.63 2.90
C LEU A 537 5.73 -6.38 2.92
N LEU A 538 5.83 -5.74 4.07
CA LEU A 538 6.78 -4.66 4.32
C LEU A 538 7.90 -5.16 5.23
N ASP A 539 9.14 -5.12 4.74
CA ASP A 539 10.34 -5.38 5.55
C ASP A 539 10.68 -4.14 6.40
N ALA A 540 10.43 -4.25 7.69
CA ALA A 540 10.79 -3.30 8.73
C ALA A 540 11.72 -3.93 9.78
N SER A 541 12.36 -5.06 9.44
CA SER A 541 13.14 -5.87 10.38
C SER A 541 14.43 -5.21 10.88
N ASP A 542 14.93 -4.20 10.18
CA ASP A 542 16.12 -3.43 10.54
C ASP A 542 15.82 -2.17 11.40
N LEU A 543 14.54 -1.95 11.77
CA LEU A 543 14.13 -0.79 12.56
C LEU A 543 14.05 -1.12 14.07
N MET A 544 14.61 -0.23 14.91
CA MET A 544 14.55 -0.35 16.37
C MET A 544 13.31 0.36 16.92
N ARG A 545 12.33 -0.40 17.39
CA ARG A 545 10.99 0.10 17.80
C ARG A 545 10.96 1.10 18.97
N GLU A 546 11.97 1.14 19.79
CA GLU A 546 11.99 1.92 21.04
C GLU A 546 12.13 3.43 20.79
N ARG A 547 12.48 3.85 19.57
CA ARG A 547 12.68 5.24 19.21
C ARG A 547 11.48 5.79 18.44
N GLU A 548 10.89 6.89 18.90
CA GLU A 548 9.75 7.57 18.25
C GLU A 548 10.05 7.88 16.77
N ARG A 549 11.27 8.27 16.45
CA ARG A 549 11.76 8.53 15.10
C ARG A 549 11.69 7.29 14.18
N GLU A 550 11.85 6.08 14.71
CA GLU A 550 11.82 4.86 13.91
C GLU A 550 10.39 4.40 13.57
N ARG A 551 9.39 4.81 14.35
CA ARG A 551 7.96 4.64 13.99
C ARG A 551 7.59 5.50 12.79
N GLU A 552 8.11 6.72 12.73
CA GLU A 552 7.95 7.59 11.58
C GLU A 552 8.62 6.99 10.33
N VAL A 553 9.80 6.39 10.48
CA VAL A 553 10.51 5.67 9.41
C VAL A 553 9.71 4.45 8.92
N GLU A 554 9.09 3.68 9.81
CA GLU A 554 8.22 2.55 9.46
C GLU A 554 7.04 3.04 8.60
N THR A 555 6.39 4.13 9.03
CA THR A 555 5.28 4.75 8.28
C THR A 555 5.73 5.22 6.88
N TRP A 556 6.90 5.80 6.76
CA TRP A 556 7.41 6.25 5.45
C TRP A 556 7.75 5.08 4.53
N ARG A 557 8.33 4.00 5.06
CA ARG A 557 8.56 2.79 4.27
C ARG A 557 7.25 2.17 3.79
N LEU A 558 6.23 2.17 4.67
CA LEU A 558 4.89 1.74 4.32
C LEU A 558 4.34 2.57 3.15
N TYR A 559 4.42 3.89 3.25
CA TYR A 559 3.93 4.78 2.19
C TYR A 559 4.75 4.66 0.91
N LYS A 560 6.08 4.47 1.01
CA LYS A 560 6.92 4.23 -0.16
C LYS A 560 6.57 2.93 -0.86
N LEU A 561 6.36 1.84 -0.12
CA LEU A 561 5.92 0.56 -0.69
C LEU A 561 4.58 0.72 -1.40
N GLN A 562 3.59 1.28 -0.72
CA GLN A 562 2.23 1.45 -1.26
C GLN A 562 2.20 2.41 -2.46
N PHE A 563 2.92 3.52 -2.40
CA PHE A 563 3.05 4.46 -3.50
C PHE A 563 3.73 3.82 -4.71
N GLY A 564 4.83 3.10 -4.49
CA GLY A 564 5.56 2.40 -5.55
C GLY A 564 4.71 1.33 -6.23
N ILE A 565 4.01 0.48 -5.46
CA ILE A 565 3.10 -0.55 -5.98
C ILE A 565 1.94 0.09 -6.75
N THR A 566 1.36 1.18 -6.25
CA THR A 566 0.32 1.92 -6.98
C THR A 566 0.84 2.44 -8.31
N GLY A 567 2.04 3.01 -8.33
CA GLY A 567 2.69 3.46 -9.56
C GLY A 567 2.87 2.33 -10.57
N ALA A 568 3.43 1.20 -10.12
CA ALA A 568 3.66 0.01 -10.94
C ALA A 568 2.33 -0.61 -11.44
N PHE A 569 1.31 -0.65 -10.61
CA PHE A 569 -0.05 -1.06 -10.98
C PHE A 569 -0.59 -0.17 -12.12
N LEU A 570 -0.51 1.15 -11.95
CA LEU A 570 -1.02 2.10 -12.94
C LEU A 570 -0.20 2.08 -14.24
N ASP A 571 1.10 1.74 -14.20
CA ASP A 571 1.94 1.58 -15.39
C ASP A 571 1.42 0.49 -16.30
N ILE A 572 0.99 -0.65 -15.75
CA ILE A 572 0.58 -1.82 -16.54
C ILE A 572 -0.93 -1.93 -16.76
N PHE A 573 -1.76 -1.34 -15.89
CA PHE A 573 -3.22 -1.46 -15.96
C PHE A 573 -3.93 -0.20 -16.49
N THR A 574 -3.22 0.91 -16.69
CA THR A 574 -3.80 2.05 -17.42
C THR A 574 -3.66 1.77 -18.91
N THR A 575 -4.77 1.60 -19.60
CA THR A 575 -4.86 1.19 -20.99
C THR A 575 -5.52 2.27 -21.87
N GLU A 576 -5.24 2.20 -23.15
CA GLU A 576 -5.96 2.92 -24.19
C GLU A 576 -6.32 1.92 -25.30
N ASN A 577 -7.61 1.72 -25.54
CA ASN A 577 -8.13 0.69 -26.46
C ASN A 577 -7.62 -0.73 -26.12
N GLY A 578 -7.54 -1.05 -24.84
CA GLY A 578 -7.11 -2.36 -24.33
C GLY A 578 -5.57 -2.54 -24.24
N VAL A 579 -4.76 -1.64 -24.81
CA VAL A 579 -3.30 -1.73 -24.74
C VAL A 579 -2.75 -0.82 -23.65
N ALA A 580 -1.72 -1.26 -22.93
CA ALA A 580 -1.06 -0.45 -21.92
C ALA A 580 -0.63 0.89 -22.51
N LYS A 581 -1.02 1.99 -21.83
CA LYS A 581 -0.81 3.36 -22.32
C LYS A 581 0.66 3.79 -22.25
N HIS A 582 1.43 3.22 -21.32
CA HIS A 582 2.83 3.58 -21.13
C HIS A 582 3.69 2.97 -22.25
N PRO A 583 4.45 3.78 -23.04
CA PRO A 583 5.17 3.29 -24.23
C PRO A 583 6.29 2.28 -23.92
N ALA A 584 6.82 2.29 -22.69
CA ALA A 584 7.82 1.33 -22.24
C ALA A 584 7.25 0.00 -21.76
N VAL A 585 5.92 -0.21 -21.82
CA VAL A 585 5.26 -1.46 -21.45
C VAL A 585 4.90 -2.23 -22.71
N VAL A 586 5.55 -3.38 -22.91
CA VAL A 586 5.14 -4.36 -23.93
C VAL A 586 3.97 -5.15 -23.36
N ASP A 587 2.83 -5.09 -24.02
CA ASP A 587 1.57 -5.70 -23.55
C ASP A 587 1.14 -6.84 -24.48
N TYR A 588 1.25 -8.07 -23.99
CA TYR A 588 0.78 -9.28 -24.69
C TYR A 588 -0.66 -9.65 -24.35
N TYR A 589 -1.26 -9.02 -23.32
CA TYR A 589 -2.64 -9.29 -22.92
C TYR A 589 -3.66 -8.50 -23.73
N ARG A 590 -3.42 -7.22 -23.95
CA ARG A 590 -4.18 -6.30 -24.81
C ARG A 590 -5.69 -6.18 -24.50
N GLU A 591 -6.04 -6.22 -23.21
CA GLU A 591 -7.41 -5.96 -22.76
C GLU A 591 -7.41 -5.06 -21.53
N ASP A 592 -8.53 -4.34 -21.34
CA ASP A 592 -8.78 -3.56 -20.13
C ASP A 592 -8.98 -4.50 -18.93
N GLU A 593 -8.32 -4.20 -17.82
CA GLU A 593 -8.44 -4.96 -16.58
C GLU A 593 -8.93 -4.06 -15.44
N PRO A 594 -10.25 -4.01 -15.20
CA PRO A 594 -10.82 -3.25 -14.11
C PRO A 594 -10.63 -3.95 -12.77
N ILE A 595 -9.83 -3.34 -11.90
CA ILE A 595 -9.47 -3.86 -10.58
C ILE A 595 -9.73 -2.77 -9.54
N GLU A 596 -10.60 -3.03 -8.59
CA GLU A 596 -10.82 -2.20 -7.40
C GLU A 596 -10.02 -2.78 -6.23
N LEU A 597 -9.37 -1.89 -5.48
CA LEU A 597 -8.57 -2.22 -4.31
C LEU A 597 -9.22 -1.59 -3.07
N GLY A 598 -9.90 -2.40 -2.26
CA GLY A 598 -10.50 -1.93 -1.00
C GLY A 598 -9.41 -1.66 0.06
N PRO A 599 -9.55 -0.62 0.90
CA PRO A 599 -8.63 -0.43 2.02
C PRO A 599 -8.81 -1.52 3.07
N ASP A 600 -7.69 -2.15 3.47
CA ASP A 600 -7.65 -3.19 4.48
C ASP A 600 -6.50 -2.88 5.47
N GLU A 601 -5.91 -3.85 6.12
CA GLU A 601 -4.90 -3.66 7.16
C GLU A 601 -3.71 -2.79 6.69
N ASN A 602 -3.35 -1.81 7.52
CA ASN A 602 -2.29 -0.82 7.29
C ASN A 602 -2.48 0.08 6.04
N MET A 603 -3.73 0.30 5.62
CA MET A 603 -4.09 1.31 4.64
C MET A 603 -4.60 2.58 5.33
N HIS A 604 -3.74 3.58 5.43
CA HIS A 604 -4.08 4.84 6.10
C HIS A 604 -4.82 5.80 5.18
N ASP A 605 -5.68 6.65 5.74
CA ASP A 605 -6.51 7.61 4.97
C ASP A 605 -5.69 8.47 4.00
N THR A 606 -4.51 8.93 4.42
CA THR A 606 -3.57 9.70 3.58
C THR A 606 -3.19 8.93 2.31
N MET A 607 -2.96 7.63 2.43
CA MET A 607 -2.55 6.79 1.31
C MET A 607 -3.75 6.46 0.41
N ILE A 608 -4.92 6.23 0.99
CA ILE A 608 -6.18 6.02 0.26
C ILE A 608 -6.46 7.21 -0.68
N GLU A 609 -6.40 8.43 -0.15
CA GLU A 609 -6.61 9.65 -0.96
C GLU A 609 -5.50 9.84 -2.01
N THR A 610 -4.25 9.49 -1.67
CA THR A 610 -3.12 9.55 -2.62
C THR A 610 -3.32 8.59 -3.78
N ILE A 611 -3.73 7.34 -3.52
CA ILE A 611 -3.99 6.31 -4.55
C ILE A 611 -5.13 6.75 -5.47
N ALA A 612 -6.23 7.25 -4.90
CA ALA A 612 -7.36 7.74 -5.67
C ALA A 612 -6.96 8.92 -6.59
N ALA A 613 -6.18 9.87 -6.06
CA ALA A 613 -5.68 11.00 -6.83
C ALA A 613 -4.70 10.58 -7.96
N MET A 614 -3.81 9.63 -7.68
CA MET A 614 -2.88 9.08 -8.68
C MET A 614 -3.63 8.39 -9.81
N SER A 615 -4.58 7.53 -9.49
CA SER A 615 -5.41 6.79 -10.43
C SER A 615 -6.17 7.75 -11.38
N LYS A 616 -6.83 8.76 -10.82
CA LYS A 616 -7.54 9.80 -11.59
C LYS A 616 -6.59 10.56 -12.52
N ARG A 617 -5.44 11.01 -11.99
CA ARG A 617 -4.45 11.79 -12.75
C ARG A 617 -3.86 11.00 -13.91
N ARG A 618 -3.61 9.69 -13.73
CA ARG A 618 -3.04 8.82 -14.75
C ARG A 618 -4.07 8.30 -15.76
N GLY A 619 -5.35 8.49 -15.48
CA GLY A 619 -6.44 8.11 -16.37
C GLY A 619 -6.77 6.61 -16.33
N TYR A 620 -6.55 5.95 -15.19
CA TYR A 620 -7.02 4.58 -15.00
C TYR A 620 -8.55 4.53 -15.07
N MET A 621 -9.10 3.50 -15.66
CA MET A 621 -10.52 3.42 -16.03
C MET A 621 -11.50 3.57 -14.86
N LEU A 622 -11.11 3.17 -13.63
CA LEU A 622 -11.93 3.36 -12.43
C LEU A 622 -11.75 4.76 -11.80
N GLY A 623 -10.72 5.52 -12.21
CA GLY A 623 -10.44 6.82 -11.63
C GLY A 623 -10.31 6.75 -10.10
N ILE A 624 -11.02 7.63 -9.39
CA ILE A 624 -11.04 7.63 -7.91
C ILE A 624 -11.69 6.37 -7.32
N GLY A 625 -12.46 5.63 -8.11
CA GLY A 625 -13.11 4.38 -7.70
C GLY A 625 -12.16 3.18 -7.61
N ILE A 626 -10.86 3.35 -7.86
CA ILE A 626 -9.86 2.31 -7.63
C ILE A 626 -9.82 1.88 -6.16
N MET A 627 -10.13 2.83 -5.24
CA MET A 627 -10.13 2.59 -3.80
C MET A 627 -11.27 3.38 -3.14
N SER A 628 -12.06 2.71 -2.30
CA SER A 628 -13.18 3.34 -1.58
C SER A 628 -12.66 4.40 -0.62
N SER A 629 -13.02 5.68 -0.88
CA SER A 629 -12.64 6.82 -0.05
C SER A 629 -13.75 7.17 0.95
N LYS A 630 -13.38 7.64 2.14
CA LYS A 630 -14.36 8.07 3.15
C LYS A 630 -15.21 9.26 2.72
N LYS A 631 -14.70 10.10 1.82
CA LYS A 631 -15.40 11.32 1.37
C LYS A 631 -16.47 11.03 0.30
N VAL A 632 -16.14 10.17 -0.65
CA VAL A 632 -16.95 9.94 -1.86
C VAL A 632 -17.55 8.53 -1.88
N GLY A 633 -17.40 7.76 -0.80
CA GLY A 633 -17.90 6.39 -0.63
C GLY A 633 -19.10 6.29 0.30
N ILE A 634 -19.56 5.06 0.47
CA ILE A 634 -20.63 4.68 1.43
C ILE A 634 -19.94 4.25 2.72
N ASN A 635 -19.89 5.13 3.73
CA ASN A 635 -19.24 4.81 5.00
C ASN A 635 -20.00 3.68 5.72
N HIS A 636 -19.37 2.50 5.81
CA HIS A 636 -20.01 1.30 6.38
C HIS A 636 -20.45 1.50 7.83
N LYS A 637 -19.63 2.17 8.64
CA LYS A 637 -19.94 2.44 10.06
C LYS A 637 -21.08 3.45 10.20
N GLU A 638 -21.11 4.49 9.39
CA GLU A 638 -22.13 5.53 9.43
C GLU A 638 -23.51 4.99 9.06
N TYR A 639 -23.59 4.22 7.96
CA TYR A 639 -24.85 3.73 7.42
C TYR A 639 -25.23 2.32 7.88
N GLY A 640 -24.33 1.57 8.51
CA GLY A 640 -24.59 0.22 9.01
C GLY A 640 -24.80 -0.81 7.93
N VAL A 641 -24.02 -0.70 6.87
CA VAL A 641 -24.15 -1.48 5.63
C VAL A 641 -24.11 -2.97 5.88
N THR A 642 -23.05 -3.47 6.53
CA THR A 642 -22.88 -4.91 6.84
C THR A 642 -24.00 -5.41 7.75
N SER A 643 -24.30 -4.63 8.80
CA SER A 643 -25.31 -5.00 9.80
C SER A 643 -26.73 -5.05 9.26
N THR A 644 -27.03 -4.31 8.18
CA THR A 644 -28.32 -4.39 7.47
C THR A 644 -28.54 -5.83 6.97
N GLY A 645 -27.53 -6.49 6.43
CA GLY A 645 -27.59 -7.89 6.00
C GLY A 645 -27.72 -8.83 7.20
N VAL A 646 -26.84 -8.68 8.20
CA VAL A 646 -26.81 -9.52 9.40
C VAL A 646 -28.17 -9.53 10.09
N VAL A 647 -28.75 -8.35 10.34
CA VAL A 647 -30.07 -8.26 11.00
C VAL A 647 -31.18 -8.81 10.10
N LYS A 648 -31.07 -8.67 8.76
CA LYS A 648 -32.06 -9.27 7.84
C LYS A 648 -32.01 -10.79 7.84
N PHE A 649 -30.82 -11.38 7.88
CA PHE A 649 -30.66 -12.82 8.07
C PHE A 649 -31.22 -13.28 9.43
N ALA A 650 -30.94 -12.52 10.50
CA ALA A 650 -31.48 -12.78 11.83
C ALA A 650 -33.03 -12.75 11.85
N GLU A 651 -33.63 -11.71 11.24
CA GLU A 651 -35.10 -11.60 11.13
C GLU A 651 -35.73 -12.85 10.49
N ILE A 652 -35.14 -13.32 9.38
CA ILE A 652 -35.70 -14.47 8.63
C ILE A 652 -35.44 -15.79 9.36
N THR A 653 -34.25 -15.96 9.94
CA THR A 653 -33.87 -17.17 10.68
C THR A 653 -34.70 -17.31 11.94
N MET A 654 -34.92 -16.25 12.70
CA MET A 654 -35.75 -16.26 13.88
C MET A 654 -37.22 -16.52 13.56
N LYS A 655 -37.71 -15.97 12.43
CA LYS A 655 -39.06 -16.26 11.95
C LYS A 655 -39.27 -17.74 11.61
N GLU A 656 -38.25 -18.42 11.09
CA GLU A 656 -38.30 -19.89 10.88
C GLU A 656 -38.40 -20.67 12.19
N LEU A 657 -37.86 -20.12 13.28
CA LEU A 657 -38.00 -20.67 14.65
C LEU A 657 -39.29 -20.24 15.34
N GLY A 658 -40.21 -19.57 14.67
CA GLY A 658 -41.52 -19.12 15.19
C GLY A 658 -41.47 -17.76 15.93
N ILE A 659 -40.37 -17.01 15.87
CA ILE A 659 -40.16 -15.74 16.59
C ILE A 659 -40.12 -14.60 15.58
N ASP A 660 -41.13 -13.69 15.61
CA ASP A 660 -41.08 -12.44 14.88
C ASP A 660 -40.31 -11.39 15.71
N ILE A 661 -39.05 -11.17 15.40
CA ILE A 661 -38.18 -10.26 16.16
C ILE A 661 -38.72 -8.82 16.28
N ARG A 662 -39.69 -8.42 15.44
CA ARG A 662 -40.33 -7.09 15.49
C ARG A 662 -41.46 -7.00 16.52
N LYS A 663 -41.96 -8.13 16.94
CA LYS A 663 -43.19 -8.20 17.78
C LYS A 663 -43.00 -9.00 19.05
N ASP A 664 -42.28 -10.12 18.94
CA ASP A 664 -42.12 -11.09 20.00
C ASP A 664 -40.90 -10.78 20.88
N PRO A 665 -40.93 -11.12 22.17
CA PRO A 665 -39.74 -11.08 23.01
C PRO A 665 -38.77 -12.20 22.59
N PHE A 666 -37.49 -11.91 22.60
CA PHE A 666 -36.41 -12.87 22.39
C PHE A 666 -35.13 -12.43 23.06
N THR A 667 -34.24 -13.37 23.34
CA THR A 667 -32.96 -13.13 23.99
C THR A 667 -31.85 -13.13 22.96
N LEU A 668 -30.98 -12.12 23.06
CA LEU A 668 -29.82 -11.93 22.19
C LEU A 668 -28.51 -11.98 22.98
N LYS A 669 -27.52 -12.69 22.45
CA LYS A 669 -26.11 -12.50 22.81
C LYS A 669 -25.31 -12.09 21.62
N LEU A 670 -24.26 -11.28 21.85
CA LEU A 670 -23.51 -10.65 20.79
C LEU A 670 -22.03 -10.50 21.19
N THR A 671 -21.12 -10.76 20.24
CA THR A 671 -19.71 -10.40 20.37
C THR A 671 -19.36 -9.23 19.43
N GLY A 672 -18.41 -8.40 19.87
CA GLY A 672 -18.13 -7.08 19.25
C GLY A 672 -18.87 -5.97 20.00
N GLY A 673 -18.19 -4.84 20.18
CA GLY A 673 -18.65 -3.77 21.05
C GLY A 673 -19.63 -2.78 20.38
N PRO A 674 -20.26 -1.93 21.20
CA PRO A 674 -21.18 -0.91 20.74
C PRO A 674 -20.54 0.12 19.80
N ASN A 675 -19.22 0.32 19.86
CA ASN A 675 -18.47 1.19 18.95
C ASN A 675 -18.02 0.45 17.67
N GLY A 676 -18.19 -0.86 17.58
CA GLY A 676 -17.81 -1.66 16.41
C GLY A 676 -18.71 -1.40 15.20
N ASP A 677 -18.13 -1.47 13.98
CA ASP A 677 -18.90 -1.27 12.74
C ASP A 677 -20.08 -2.24 12.64
N VAL A 678 -19.84 -3.55 12.80
CA VAL A 678 -20.88 -4.56 12.64
C VAL A 678 -21.73 -4.67 13.91
N ALA A 679 -21.10 -4.82 15.07
CA ALA A 679 -21.82 -5.01 16.33
C ALA A 679 -22.65 -3.79 16.75
N GLY A 680 -22.04 -2.60 16.73
CA GLY A 680 -22.71 -1.37 17.11
C GLY A 680 -23.88 -1.04 16.18
N ASN A 681 -23.72 -1.23 14.88
CA ASN A 681 -24.82 -1.04 13.94
C ASN A 681 -25.90 -2.14 14.03
N ALA A 682 -25.55 -3.39 14.31
CA ALA A 682 -26.54 -4.44 14.56
C ALA A 682 -27.41 -4.10 15.78
N LEU A 683 -26.78 -3.67 16.88
CA LEU A 683 -27.47 -3.15 18.05
C LEU A 683 -28.36 -1.96 17.71
N ARG A 684 -27.85 -0.95 16.99
CA ARG A 684 -28.62 0.22 16.55
C ARG A 684 -29.89 -0.16 15.79
N ILE A 685 -29.77 -1.09 14.82
CA ILE A 685 -30.89 -1.53 14.00
C ILE A 685 -31.88 -2.35 14.83
N LEU A 686 -31.38 -3.26 15.68
CA LEU A 686 -32.23 -4.10 16.54
C LEU A 686 -32.98 -3.28 17.60
N LEU A 687 -32.32 -2.39 18.32
CA LEU A 687 -32.99 -1.50 19.29
C LEU A 687 -34.12 -0.68 18.67
N LYS A 688 -33.96 -0.29 17.39
CA LYS A 688 -35.01 0.44 16.64
C LYS A 688 -36.14 -0.48 16.15
N ARG A 689 -35.81 -1.69 15.67
CA ARG A 689 -36.76 -2.60 15.00
C ARG A 689 -37.42 -3.62 15.95
N SER A 690 -36.77 -3.95 17.06
CA SER A 690 -37.12 -5.04 17.96
C SER A 690 -37.22 -4.51 19.41
N PRO A 691 -38.29 -3.78 19.75
CA PRO A 691 -38.42 -3.10 21.06
C PRO A 691 -38.45 -4.06 22.26
N LYS A 692 -38.70 -5.33 22.02
CA LYS A 692 -38.78 -6.37 23.06
C LYS A 692 -37.55 -7.30 23.10
N VAL A 693 -36.44 -6.90 22.47
CA VAL A 693 -35.20 -7.67 22.54
C VAL A 693 -34.62 -7.61 23.95
N ASN A 694 -34.28 -8.74 24.51
CA ASN A 694 -33.53 -8.90 25.75
C ASN A 694 -32.07 -9.17 25.39
N ILE A 695 -31.17 -8.20 25.63
CA ILE A 695 -29.74 -8.32 25.30
C ILE A 695 -29.01 -8.86 26.51
N ALA A 696 -28.90 -10.18 26.63
CA ALA A 696 -28.37 -10.86 27.80
C ALA A 696 -26.83 -10.79 27.89
N LEU A 697 -26.13 -10.68 26.76
CA LEU A 697 -24.67 -10.64 26.73
C LEU A 697 -24.16 -9.77 25.61
N ILE A 698 -23.20 -8.91 25.93
CA ILE A 698 -22.32 -8.24 24.98
C ILE A 698 -20.87 -8.43 25.43
N LEU A 699 -19.98 -8.78 24.51
CA LEU A 699 -18.54 -8.94 24.73
C LEU A 699 -17.76 -8.15 23.71
N ASP A 700 -16.78 -7.34 24.16
CA ASP A 700 -15.81 -6.71 23.25
C ASP A 700 -14.39 -6.77 23.80
N GLY A 701 -13.43 -6.13 23.11
CA GLY A 701 -12.03 -6.11 23.53
C GLY A 701 -11.77 -5.39 24.85
N THR A 702 -12.74 -4.63 25.40
CA THR A 702 -12.59 -3.77 26.58
C THR A 702 -13.35 -4.30 27.79
N ALA A 703 -14.51 -4.94 27.59
CA ALA A 703 -15.34 -5.42 28.67
C ALA A 703 -16.32 -6.54 28.24
N ALA A 704 -17.00 -7.14 29.22
CA ALA A 704 -18.20 -7.93 29.05
C ALA A 704 -19.34 -7.35 29.88
N VAL A 705 -20.54 -7.27 29.32
CA VAL A 705 -21.80 -6.98 30.01
C VAL A 705 -22.65 -8.22 29.91
N CYS A 706 -22.94 -8.84 31.05
CA CYS A 706 -23.85 -9.96 31.19
C CYS A 706 -25.01 -9.54 32.06
N ASP A 707 -26.22 -9.45 31.50
CA ASP A 707 -27.45 -9.08 32.24
C ASP A 707 -28.60 -10.01 31.84
N PRO A 708 -28.95 -10.97 32.65
CA PRO A 708 -30.01 -11.92 32.32
C PRO A 708 -31.39 -11.29 32.10
N ALA A 709 -31.67 -10.14 32.72
CA ALA A 709 -32.88 -9.36 32.50
C ALA A 709 -32.81 -8.48 31.22
N GLY A 710 -31.62 -8.33 30.64
CA GLY A 710 -31.32 -7.57 29.46
C GLY A 710 -30.68 -6.22 29.77
N ALA A 711 -29.55 -5.94 29.09
CA ALA A 711 -28.87 -4.67 29.22
C ALA A 711 -29.80 -3.50 28.90
N ASP A 712 -29.70 -2.41 29.69
CA ASP A 712 -30.56 -1.24 29.53
C ASP A 712 -30.42 -0.59 28.15
N HIS A 713 -31.50 -0.47 27.40
CA HIS A 713 -31.55 0.05 26.04
C HIS A 713 -31.18 1.52 25.96
N GLY A 714 -31.50 2.33 27.02
CA GLY A 714 -31.17 3.75 27.08
C GLY A 714 -29.65 3.94 27.23
N GLU A 715 -29.06 3.17 28.14
CA GLU A 715 -27.62 3.19 28.37
C GLU A 715 -26.82 2.68 27.16
N LEU A 716 -27.28 1.58 26.54
CA LEU A 716 -26.70 1.15 25.27
C LEU A 716 -26.78 2.23 24.19
N GLY A 717 -27.93 2.91 24.06
CA GLY A 717 -28.13 4.02 23.14
C GLY A 717 -27.17 5.19 23.37
N ARG A 718 -26.77 5.44 24.62
CA ARG A 718 -25.82 6.48 24.99
C ARG A 718 -24.41 6.22 24.40
N ILE A 719 -23.95 4.96 24.47
CA ILE A 719 -22.59 4.58 24.06
C ILE A 719 -22.48 4.12 22.60
N LEU A 720 -23.61 3.79 21.94
CA LEU A 720 -23.63 3.27 20.55
C LEU A 720 -22.87 4.15 19.57
N LEU A 721 -21.94 3.53 18.84
CA LEU A 721 -21.06 4.13 17.81
C LEU A 721 -20.17 5.29 18.32
N LYS A 722 -20.04 5.44 19.63
CA LYS A 722 -19.30 6.51 20.29
C LYS A 722 -18.24 5.98 21.26
N GLN A 723 -18.57 4.97 22.06
CA GLN A 723 -17.72 4.42 23.10
C GLN A 723 -17.69 2.88 23.03
N ASP A 724 -16.61 2.31 23.51
CA ASP A 724 -16.49 0.86 23.68
C ASP A 724 -17.30 0.40 24.93
N LEU A 725 -17.37 -0.90 25.14
CA LEU A 725 -18.26 -1.47 26.15
C LEU A 725 -17.88 -1.13 27.60
N ASP A 726 -16.60 -0.81 27.87
CA ASP A 726 -16.16 -0.30 29.18
C ASP A 726 -16.76 1.07 29.55
N GLY A 727 -17.35 1.77 28.58
CA GLY A 727 -18.12 3.00 28.80
C GLY A 727 -19.57 2.78 29.29
N PHE A 728 -20.06 1.52 29.39
CA PHE A 728 -21.38 1.21 29.92
C PHE A 728 -21.40 1.45 31.44
N ASP A 729 -22.43 2.14 31.93
CA ASP A 729 -22.56 2.42 33.37
C ASP A 729 -23.09 1.16 34.13
N PRO A 730 -22.29 0.57 35.04
CA PRO A 730 -22.74 -0.58 35.82
C PRO A 730 -24.02 -0.30 36.65
N ALA A 731 -24.32 0.95 36.95
CA ALA A 731 -25.56 1.31 37.66
C ALA A 731 -26.82 0.98 36.86
N ALA A 732 -26.72 0.90 35.54
CA ALA A 732 -27.81 0.55 34.63
C ALA A 732 -28.08 -0.96 34.53
N LEU A 733 -27.24 -1.81 35.13
CA LEU A 733 -27.49 -3.25 35.22
C LEU A 733 -28.74 -3.56 36.07
N HIS A 734 -29.39 -4.65 35.74
CA HIS A 734 -30.44 -5.25 36.62
C HIS A 734 -29.80 -6.12 37.70
N SER A 735 -30.59 -6.46 38.76
CA SER A 735 -30.13 -7.34 39.83
C SER A 735 -29.71 -8.71 39.27
N GLY A 736 -28.49 -9.18 39.59
CA GLY A 736 -27.88 -10.36 39.04
C GLY A 736 -27.10 -10.15 37.74
N GLY A 737 -27.09 -8.94 37.17
CA GLY A 737 -26.25 -8.57 36.08
C GLY A 737 -24.84 -8.16 36.55
N PHE A 738 -23.82 -8.40 35.70
CA PHE A 738 -22.43 -8.05 36.01
C PHE A 738 -21.65 -7.59 34.80
N MET A 739 -20.55 -6.89 35.08
CA MET A 739 -19.54 -6.48 34.07
C MET A 739 -18.17 -6.99 34.47
N LEU A 740 -17.42 -7.42 33.45
CA LEU A 740 -16.00 -7.72 33.54
C LEU A 740 -15.23 -6.68 32.71
N PHE A 741 -14.27 -6.00 33.31
CA PHE A 741 -13.47 -4.99 32.65
C PHE A 741 -12.08 -5.55 32.31
N ARG A 742 -11.72 -5.53 31.03
CA ARG A 742 -10.37 -5.86 30.56
C ARG A 742 -9.44 -4.63 30.62
N THR A 743 -10.01 -3.45 30.49
CA THR A 743 -9.31 -2.16 30.61
C THR A 743 -9.24 -1.73 32.07
N GLY A 744 -8.20 -0.94 32.43
CA GLY A 744 -8.07 -0.43 33.79
C GLY A 744 -7.64 -1.48 34.82
N SER A 745 -6.85 -2.49 34.40
CA SER A 745 -6.26 -3.49 35.31
C SER A 745 -5.39 -2.81 36.39
N ARG A 746 -5.37 -3.41 37.59
CA ARG A 746 -4.57 -2.94 38.75
C ARG A 746 -3.45 -3.93 39.03
N ARG A 747 -2.23 -3.44 39.26
CA ARG A 747 -1.12 -4.28 39.71
C ARG A 747 -0.99 -4.28 41.21
N GLU A 748 -0.99 -5.47 41.81
CA GLU A 748 -0.62 -5.71 43.21
C GLU A 748 0.59 -6.65 43.26
N GLY A 749 1.79 -6.07 43.45
CA GLY A 749 3.05 -6.80 43.34
C GLY A 749 3.27 -7.35 41.93
N LEU A 750 3.39 -8.68 41.77
CA LEU A 750 3.53 -9.35 40.48
C LEU A 750 2.19 -9.78 39.86
N ARG A 751 1.06 -9.53 40.53
CA ARG A 751 -0.26 -9.96 40.07
C ARG A 751 -0.95 -8.80 39.37
N GLU A 752 -1.54 -9.08 38.22
CA GLU A 752 -2.46 -8.19 37.53
C GLU A 752 -3.89 -8.59 37.87
N LEU A 753 -4.68 -7.64 38.35
CA LEU A 753 -6.06 -7.84 38.77
C LEU A 753 -7.00 -7.09 37.84
N PHE A 754 -8.13 -7.70 37.55
CA PHE A 754 -9.18 -7.19 36.65
C PHE A 754 -10.43 -6.88 37.45
N ARG A 755 -11.10 -5.80 37.05
CA ARG A 755 -12.28 -5.31 37.72
C ARG A 755 -13.51 -6.09 37.29
N ARG A 756 -14.29 -6.63 38.29
CA ARG A 756 -15.61 -7.23 38.14
C ARG A 756 -16.59 -6.38 38.96
N VAL A 757 -17.70 -5.99 38.34
CA VAL A 757 -18.77 -5.23 39.02
C VAL A 757 -20.09 -5.99 38.86
N GLU A 758 -20.76 -6.30 39.95
CA GLU A 758 -22.05 -7.00 39.97
C GLU A 758 -23.14 -6.14 40.58
N LYS A 759 -24.30 -6.11 39.97
CA LYS A 759 -25.50 -5.47 40.54
C LYS A 759 -26.28 -6.45 41.38
N THR A 760 -26.34 -6.20 42.68
CA THR A 760 -27.15 -6.97 43.63
C THR A 760 -28.37 -6.16 44.09
N ASP A 761 -29.32 -6.78 44.79
CA ASP A 761 -30.47 -6.08 45.39
C ASP A 761 -30.05 -4.99 46.39
N ARG A 762 -28.80 -5.04 46.89
CA ARG A 762 -28.24 -4.07 47.83
C ARG A 762 -27.42 -2.97 47.19
N GLY A 763 -27.25 -3.01 45.85
CA GLY A 763 -26.46 -2.04 45.08
C GLY A 763 -25.31 -2.71 44.31
N LEU A 764 -24.36 -1.91 43.85
CA LEU A 764 -23.18 -2.40 43.13
C LEU A 764 -22.14 -3.00 44.08
N VAL A 765 -21.64 -4.15 43.74
CA VAL A 765 -20.53 -4.84 44.41
C VAL A 765 -19.37 -4.86 43.44
N GLU A 766 -18.22 -4.33 43.87
CA GLU A 766 -16.99 -4.33 43.07
C GLU A 766 -15.99 -5.33 43.63
N GLU A 767 -15.41 -6.12 42.77
CA GLU A 767 -14.43 -7.16 43.08
C GLU A 767 -13.25 -7.07 42.11
N TRP A 768 -12.06 -7.39 42.60
CA TRP A 768 -10.84 -7.48 41.79
C TRP A 768 -10.38 -8.92 41.71
N ILE A 769 -10.49 -9.50 40.53
CA ILE A 769 -10.20 -10.91 40.26
C ILE A 769 -8.86 -11.08 39.53
N SER A 770 -8.24 -12.24 39.67
CA SER A 770 -6.99 -12.58 39.00
C SER A 770 -7.17 -12.71 37.48
N LEU A 771 -6.05 -12.66 36.72
CA LEU A 771 -6.07 -12.88 35.27
C LEU A 771 -6.67 -14.24 34.88
N ASP A 772 -6.37 -15.29 35.66
CA ASP A 772 -6.86 -16.63 35.40
C ASP A 772 -8.39 -16.71 35.60
N GLU A 773 -8.90 -16.14 36.68
CA GLU A 773 -10.34 -16.05 36.95
C GLU A 773 -11.05 -15.22 35.91
N PHE A 774 -10.51 -14.05 35.58
CA PHE A 774 -11.02 -13.19 34.51
C PHE A 774 -11.07 -13.92 33.17
N SER A 775 -9.96 -14.53 32.75
CA SER A 775 -9.87 -15.21 31.46
C SER A 775 -10.82 -16.39 31.36
N LYS A 776 -10.98 -17.13 32.45
CA LYS A 776 -11.92 -18.24 32.52
C LYS A 776 -13.36 -17.74 32.44
N GLU A 777 -13.76 -16.80 33.31
CA GLU A 777 -15.13 -16.26 33.34
C GLU A 777 -15.49 -15.61 32.01
N TYR A 778 -14.62 -14.72 31.51
CA TYR A 778 -14.81 -14.02 30.22
C TYR A 778 -14.92 -14.99 29.04
N GLY A 779 -14.07 -16.01 28.98
CA GLY A 779 -14.04 -17.00 27.91
C GLY A 779 -15.24 -17.98 27.94
N GLU A 780 -15.85 -18.19 29.09
CA GLU A 780 -17.02 -19.08 29.24
C GLU A 780 -18.32 -18.40 28.78
N LEU A 781 -18.42 -17.06 28.85
CA LEU A 781 -19.68 -16.34 28.61
C LEU A 781 -20.31 -16.66 27.26
N VAL A 782 -19.51 -16.76 26.19
CA VAL A 782 -20.02 -17.10 24.86
C VAL A 782 -20.70 -18.44 24.82
N PHE A 783 -20.22 -19.41 25.64
CA PHE A 783 -20.70 -20.77 25.65
C PHE A 783 -21.87 -20.97 26.63
N THR A 784 -21.87 -20.25 27.75
CA THR A 784 -22.76 -20.53 28.89
C THR A 784 -23.99 -19.63 28.99
N VAL A 785 -23.94 -18.42 28.45
CA VAL A 785 -25.12 -17.51 28.50
C VAL A 785 -26.17 -17.96 27.49
N PRO A 786 -27.39 -18.33 27.94
CA PRO A 786 -28.44 -18.80 27.03
C PRO A 786 -29.06 -17.62 26.25
N ALA A 787 -29.35 -17.86 24.98
CA ALA A 787 -30.04 -16.91 24.12
C ALA A 787 -30.85 -17.61 23.02
N ASP A 788 -31.83 -16.93 22.43
CA ASP A 788 -32.50 -17.41 21.22
C ASP A 788 -31.64 -17.18 19.99
N LEU A 789 -30.94 -16.06 19.99
CA LEU A 789 -30.10 -15.62 18.87
C LEU A 789 -28.69 -15.26 19.36
N PHE A 790 -27.66 -15.76 18.64
CA PHE A 790 -26.30 -15.36 18.81
C PHE A 790 -25.80 -14.64 17.54
N ILE A 791 -25.26 -13.43 17.67
CA ILE A 791 -24.63 -12.69 16.59
C ILE A 791 -23.16 -12.48 16.95
N PRO A 792 -22.25 -13.36 16.49
CA PRO A 792 -20.81 -13.07 16.56
C PRO A 792 -20.50 -11.96 15.53
N ALA A 793 -20.39 -10.71 15.99
CA ALA A 793 -20.17 -9.53 15.14
C ALA A 793 -18.79 -8.90 15.33
N GLY A 794 -17.95 -9.49 16.15
CA GLY A 794 -16.55 -9.16 16.43
C GLY A 794 -15.93 -10.23 17.30
N GLY A 795 -14.64 -10.15 17.56
CA GLY A 795 -13.89 -11.13 18.34
C GLY A 795 -12.77 -11.78 17.54
N ARG A 796 -12.06 -12.72 18.14
CA ARG A 796 -10.97 -13.43 17.47
C ARG A 796 -11.53 -14.45 16.45
N PRO A 797 -10.89 -14.61 15.30
CA PRO A 797 -11.18 -15.75 14.43
C PRO A 797 -11.07 -17.08 15.20
N GLU A 798 -11.82 -18.08 14.76
CA GLU A 798 -11.78 -19.43 15.29
C GLU A 798 -12.04 -19.54 16.81
N THR A 799 -12.84 -18.60 17.35
CA THR A 799 -13.24 -18.64 18.77
C THR A 799 -14.02 -19.90 19.12
N ILE A 800 -14.84 -20.42 18.18
CA ILE A 800 -15.50 -21.72 18.31
C ILE A 800 -14.90 -22.65 17.26
N ASP A 801 -14.23 -23.69 17.73
CA ASP A 801 -13.48 -24.63 16.91
C ASP A 801 -13.83 -26.10 17.17
N LYS A 802 -13.07 -27.00 16.51
CA LYS A 802 -13.27 -28.47 16.63
C LYS A 802 -13.05 -29.02 18.03
N ASP A 803 -12.31 -28.30 18.87
CA ASP A 803 -11.89 -28.77 20.20
C ASP A 803 -12.81 -28.22 21.33
N ASN A 804 -13.63 -27.19 21.04
CA ASN A 804 -14.43 -26.49 22.04
C ASN A 804 -15.93 -26.35 21.71
N TRP A 805 -16.38 -26.74 20.51
CA TRP A 805 -17.78 -26.57 20.07
C TRP A 805 -18.81 -27.28 21.00
N GLU A 806 -18.42 -28.38 21.66
CA GLU A 806 -19.30 -29.11 22.59
C GLU A 806 -19.70 -28.25 23.80
N ARG A 807 -18.86 -27.30 24.20
CA ARG A 807 -19.17 -26.34 25.28
C ARG A 807 -20.34 -25.42 24.98
N PHE A 808 -20.76 -25.36 23.71
CA PHE A 808 -21.93 -24.58 23.28
C PHE A 808 -23.27 -25.25 23.70
N PHE A 809 -23.21 -26.40 24.31
CA PHE A 809 -24.38 -27.09 24.88
C PHE A 809 -24.32 -27.04 26.42
N LEU A 810 -25.43 -26.58 27.03
CA LEU A 810 -25.59 -26.47 28.46
C LEU A 810 -25.64 -27.87 29.11
N ALA A 811 -25.57 -27.94 30.43
CA ALA A 811 -25.56 -29.20 31.16
C ALA A 811 -26.79 -30.10 30.91
N ASP A 812 -27.94 -29.53 30.56
CA ASP A 812 -29.15 -30.21 30.15
C ASP A 812 -29.20 -30.65 28.68
N GLY A 813 -28.11 -30.38 27.92
CA GLY A 813 -28.00 -30.69 26.51
C GLY A 813 -28.68 -29.68 25.58
N THR A 814 -29.25 -28.60 26.11
CA THR A 814 -29.82 -27.53 25.27
C THR A 814 -28.69 -26.64 24.69
N PRO A 815 -28.82 -26.15 23.45
CA PRO A 815 -27.80 -25.24 22.90
C PRO A 815 -27.88 -23.87 23.58
N SER A 816 -26.75 -23.26 23.83
CA SER A 816 -26.68 -21.91 24.41
C SER A 816 -27.18 -20.81 23.45
N ALA A 817 -27.42 -21.13 22.17
CA ALA A 817 -28.24 -20.36 21.25
C ALA A 817 -28.93 -21.25 20.22
N ARG A 818 -30.18 -20.95 19.88
CA ARG A 818 -30.99 -21.71 18.91
C ARG A 818 -30.63 -21.34 17.45
N ALA A 819 -30.24 -20.09 17.25
CA ALA A 819 -29.78 -19.56 15.97
C ALA A 819 -28.46 -18.82 16.12
N ILE A 820 -27.58 -18.94 15.10
CA ILE A 820 -26.36 -18.19 14.99
C ILE A 820 -26.35 -17.48 13.63
N VAL A 821 -26.08 -16.16 13.62
CA VAL A 821 -25.94 -15.35 12.41
C VAL A 821 -24.60 -14.62 12.44
N GLU A 822 -23.64 -15.08 11.64
CA GLU A 822 -22.25 -14.64 11.69
C GLU A 822 -22.05 -13.28 11.02
N GLY A 823 -21.88 -12.26 11.83
CA GLY A 823 -21.47 -10.91 11.39
C GLY A 823 -19.96 -10.78 11.21
N ALA A 824 -19.17 -11.46 12.04
CA ALA A 824 -17.69 -11.50 11.95
C ALA A 824 -17.24 -12.62 11.01
N ASN A 825 -16.07 -12.41 10.38
CA ASN A 825 -15.46 -13.43 9.52
C ASN A 825 -14.80 -14.53 10.37
N SER A 826 -15.02 -15.79 9.98
CA SER A 826 -14.32 -16.98 10.54
C SER A 826 -14.40 -17.12 12.06
N PHE A 827 -15.45 -16.62 12.71
CA PHE A 827 -15.62 -16.75 14.16
C PHE A 827 -15.80 -18.22 14.59
N ILE A 828 -16.48 -18.99 13.75
CA ILE A 828 -16.68 -20.43 13.92
C ILE A 828 -15.95 -21.17 12.81
N THR A 829 -15.15 -22.18 13.14
CA THR A 829 -14.48 -23.01 12.14
C THR A 829 -15.47 -23.85 11.32
N PRO A 830 -15.16 -24.25 10.08
CA PRO A 830 -16.04 -25.07 9.25
C PRO A 830 -16.41 -26.40 9.93
N ALA A 831 -15.46 -27.04 10.61
CA ALA A 831 -15.71 -28.29 11.33
C ALA A 831 -16.71 -28.10 12.50
N ALA A 832 -16.54 -27.05 13.31
CA ALA A 832 -17.44 -26.72 14.39
C ALA A 832 -18.85 -26.39 13.89
N ARG A 833 -18.96 -25.61 12.77
CA ARG A 833 -20.29 -25.31 12.17
C ARG A 833 -21.05 -26.58 11.78
N ILE A 834 -20.38 -27.58 11.23
CA ILE A 834 -20.99 -28.84 10.83
C ILE A 834 -21.55 -29.55 12.07
N GLU A 835 -20.77 -29.68 13.13
CA GLU A 835 -21.19 -30.40 14.35
C GLU A 835 -22.34 -29.67 15.10
N LEU A 836 -22.27 -28.35 15.21
CA LEU A 836 -23.34 -27.52 15.79
C LEU A 836 -24.67 -27.68 15.03
N GLN A 837 -24.63 -27.67 13.69
CA GLN A 837 -25.82 -27.79 12.85
C GLN A 837 -26.41 -29.20 12.88
N LYS A 838 -25.57 -30.24 12.91
CA LYS A 838 -26.05 -31.63 13.08
C LYS A 838 -26.86 -31.82 14.37
N ARG A 839 -26.55 -30.99 15.41
CA ARG A 839 -27.30 -30.98 16.69
C ARG A 839 -28.45 -29.95 16.71
N GLY A 840 -28.86 -29.44 15.56
CA GLY A 840 -30.12 -28.68 15.40
C GLY A 840 -29.98 -27.17 15.45
N ILE A 841 -28.78 -26.61 15.61
CA ILE A 841 -28.56 -25.15 15.61
C ILE A 841 -28.67 -24.63 14.18
N SER A 842 -29.46 -23.59 13.94
CA SER A 842 -29.55 -22.93 12.65
C SER A 842 -28.40 -21.92 12.50
N ILE A 843 -27.45 -22.19 11.60
CA ILE A 843 -26.28 -21.27 11.38
C ILE A 843 -26.36 -20.65 10.00
N MET A 844 -26.42 -19.29 9.98
CA MET A 844 -26.22 -18.48 8.80
C MET A 844 -24.78 -17.99 8.81
N ARG A 845 -23.96 -18.57 7.95
CA ARG A 845 -22.52 -18.32 7.94
C ARG A 845 -22.16 -16.91 7.46
N ASP A 846 -20.94 -16.49 7.79
CA ASP A 846 -20.34 -15.19 7.48
C ASP A 846 -20.46 -14.79 6.00
N ALA A 847 -20.10 -15.69 5.06
CA ALA A 847 -20.11 -15.43 3.62
C ALA A 847 -21.51 -15.09 3.05
N SER A 848 -22.59 -15.40 3.78
CA SER A 848 -23.96 -15.01 3.45
C SER A 848 -24.43 -13.84 4.29
N ALA A 849 -24.27 -13.89 5.61
CA ALA A 849 -24.87 -12.92 6.52
C ALA A 849 -24.19 -11.54 6.44
N ASN A 850 -22.87 -11.49 6.32
CA ASN A 850 -22.11 -10.22 6.30
C ASN A 850 -21.79 -9.69 4.88
N LYS A 851 -22.30 -10.31 3.82
CA LYS A 851 -21.97 -9.96 2.41
C LYS A 851 -22.36 -8.54 1.99
N CYS A 852 -23.26 -7.89 2.72
CA CYS A 852 -23.75 -6.56 2.34
C CYS A 852 -22.64 -5.49 2.29
N GLY A 853 -21.60 -5.61 3.14
CA GLY A 853 -20.42 -4.76 3.03
C GLY A 853 -19.70 -4.89 1.69
N VAL A 854 -19.60 -6.11 1.17
CA VAL A 854 -19.01 -6.39 -0.14
C VAL A 854 -19.90 -5.83 -1.27
N ILE A 855 -21.21 -6.04 -1.19
CA ILE A 855 -22.14 -5.60 -2.23
C ILE A 855 -22.18 -4.08 -2.32
N SER A 856 -22.12 -3.33 -1.21
CA SER A 856 -22.21 -1.87 -1.22
C SER A 856 -21.08 -1.20 -1.99
N SER A 857 -19.87 -1.75 -1.95
CA SER A 857 -18.73 -1.16 -2.66
C SER A 857 -18.86 -1.29 -4.19
N SER A 858 -19.59 -2.31 -4.71
CA SER A 858 -19.95 -2.37 -6.13
C SER A 858 -20.78 -1.13 -6.56
N TYR A 859 -21.64 -0.66 -5.67
CA TYR A 859 -22.42 0.56 -5.91
C TYR A 859 -21.59 1.85 -5.78
N GLU A 860 -20.51 1.85 -5.01
CA GLU A 860 -19.54 2.96 -4.99
C GLU A 860 -18.84 3.11 -6.34
N ILE A 861 -18.42 2.00 -6.96
CA ILE A 861 -17.82 2.01 -8.30
C ILE A 861 -18.81 2.57 -9.31
N ILE A 862 -20.06 2.11 -9.28
CA ILE A 862 -21.13 2.62 -10.16
C ILE A 862 -21.36 4.12 -9.94
N ALA A 863 -21.37 4.58 -8.69
CA ALA A 863 -21.49 6.00 -8.39
C ALA A 863 -20.36 6.81 -9.05
N ASN A 864 -19.13 6.35 -8.90
CA ASN A 864 -17.95 7.04 -9.47
C ASN A 864 -17.94 7.06 -11.00
N LEU A 865 -18.53 6.04 -11.64
CA LEU A 865 -18.66 5.99 -13.11
C LEU A 865 -19.79 6.89 -13.66
N LEU A 866 -20.84 7.13 -12.87
CA LEU A 866 -22.06 7.81 -13.34
C LEU A 866 -22.23 9.23 -12.81
N PHE A 867 -21.60 9.59 -11.67
CA PHE A 867 -21.71 10.89 -11.02
C PHE A 867 -20.35 11.60 -11.01
N SER A 868 -20.36 12.92 -11.10
CA SER A 868 -19.23 13.72 -10.65
C SER A 868 -19.23 13.75 -9.11
N GLU A 869 -18.07 14.05 -8.49
CA GLU A 869 -17.95 14.18 -7.04
C GLU A 869 -19.01 15.12 -6.43
N LYS A 870 -19.21 16.28 -7.04
CA LYS A 870 -20.23 17.25 -6.62
C LYS A 870 -21.64 16.68 -6.66
N GLU A 871 -22.00 16.01 -7.77
CA GLU A 871 -23.32 15.40 -7.92
C GLU A 871 -23.54 14.25 -6.94
N PHE A 872 -22.51 13.45 -6.69
CA PHE A 872 -22.60 12.37 -5.70
C PHE A 872 -22.87 12.94 -4.30
N LEU A 873 -22.11 13.95 -3.87
CA LEU A 873 -22.31 14.58 -2.56
C LEU A 873 -23.70 15.22 -2.43
N GLU A 874 -24.21 15.84 -3.50
CA GLU A 874 -25.54 16.44 -3.54
C GLU A 874 -26.67 15.39 -3.37
N HIS A 875 -26.45 14.17 -3.88
CA HIS A 875 -27.46 13.10 -3.88
C HIS A 875 -27.14 11.94 -2.95
N LYS A 876 -26.10 12.04 -2.13
CA LYS A 876 -25.53 10.95 -1.33
C LYS A 876 -26.58 10.24 -0.47
N GLU A 877 -27.36 10.99 0.30
CA GLU A 877 -28.36 10.42 1.21
C GLU A 877 -29.40 9.56 0.45
N ARG A 878 -29.91 10.05 -0.67
CA ARG A 878 -30.88 9.31 -1.49
C ARG A 878 -30.22 8.07 -2.12
N TYR A 879 -29.01 8.22 -2.64
CA TYR A 879 -28.26 7.13 -3.25
C TYR A 879 -28.00 6.00 -2.24
N VAL A 880 -27.52 6.34 -1.04
CA VAL A 880 -27.25 5.37 0.02
C VAL A 880 -28.54 4.69 0.51
N ALA A 881 -29.64 5.44 0.67
CA ALA A 881 -30.94 4.87 1.04
C ALA A 881 -31.42 3.83 0.02
N ASP A 882 -31.28 4.12 -1.29
CA ASP A 882 -31.60 3.17 -2.35
C ASP A 882 -30.71 1.93 -2.30
N VAL A 883 -29.40 2.09 -2.06
CA VAL A 883 -28.47 0.97 -1.90
C VAL A 883 -28.84 0.10 -0.71
N LEU A 884 -29.14 0.67 0.46
CA LEU A 884 -29.54 -0.10 1.64
C LEU A 884 -30.81 -0.94 1.39
N GLN A 885 -31.77 -0.44 0.62
CA GLN A 885 -32.95 -1.23 0.21
C GLN A 885 -32.57 -2.42 -0.68
N ILE A 886 -31.65 -2.24 -1.61
CA ILE A 886 -31.14 -3.33 -2.46
C ILE A 886 -30.44 -4.39 -1.58
N LEU A 887 -29.60 -3.97 -0.65
CA LEU A 887 -28.87 -4.85 0.26
C LEU A 887 -29.83 -5.67 1.11
N GLU A 888 -30.81 -5.03 1.75
CA GLU A 888 -31.82 -5.71 2.57
C GLU A 888 -32.65 -6.73 1.76
N LYS A 889 -33.00 -6.38 0.52
CA LYS A 889 -33.70 -7.29 -0.40
C LYS A 889 -32.85 -8.53 -0.73
N ARG A 890 -31.60 -8.34 -1.15
CA ARG A 890 -30.68 -9.44 -1.54
C ARG A 890 -30.36 -10.36 -0.37
N ALA A 891 -30.10 -9.80 0.81
CA ALA A 891 -29.94 -10.58 2.04
C ALA A 891 -31.20 -11.41 2.36
N GLY A 892 -32.38 -10.81 2.21
CA GLY A 892 -33.65 -11.50 2.43
C GLY A 892 -33.93 -12.60 1.42
N ASP A 893 -33.61 -12.40 0.14
CA ASP A 893 -33.82 -13.40 -0.90
C ASP A 893 -32.95 -14.63 -0.68
N GLU A 894 -31.67 -14.43 -0.29
CA GLU A 894 -30.78 -15.55 0.02
C GLU A 894 -31.19 -16.29 1.29
N ALA A 895 -31.47 -15.58 2.39
CA ALA A 895 -31.88 -16.22 3.62
C ALA A 895 -33.13 -17.11 3.42
N ARG A 896 -34.12 -16.60 2.69
CA ARG A 896 -35.33 -17.39 2.37
C ARG A 896 -35.02 -18.60 1.49
N LEU A 897 -34.11 -18.49 0.53
CA LEU A 897 -33.73 -19.58 -0.36
C LEU A 897 -32.97 -20.66 0.40
N ILE A 898 -32.02 -20.28 1.30
CA ILE A 898 -31.31 -21.25 2.13
C ILE A 898 -32.29 -22.07 2.96
N LEU A 899 -33.21 -21.40 3.67
CA LEU A 899 -34.20 -22.11 4.53
C LEU A 899 -35.19 -22.94 3.70
N ARG A 900 -35.63 -22.46 2.53
CA ARG A 900 -36.48 -23.23 1.62
C ARG A 900 -35.77 -24.51 1.17
N ARG A 901 -34.53 -24.42 0.67
CA ARG A 901 -33.75 -25.59 0.25
C ARG A 901 -33.49 -26.59 1.38
N ARG A 902 -33.24 -26.09 2.61
CA ARG A 902 -33.11 -26.94 3.80
C ARG A 902 -34.38 -27.73 4.08
N ARG A 903 -35.57 -27.09 3.93
CA ARG A 903 -36.87 -27.82 4.07
C ARG A 903 -37.10 -28.84 2.98
N GLU A 904 -36.72 -28.51 1.74
CA GLU A 904 -36.83 -29.41 0.57
C GLU A 904 -35.84 -30.58 0.67
N GLN A 905 -34.68 -30.36 1.30
CA GLN A 905 -33.60 -31.32 1.45
C GLN A 905 -33.09 -31.34 2.91
N PRO A 906 -33.81 -32.01 3.84
CA PRO A 906 -33.48 -31.96 5.28
C PRO A 906 -32.11 -32.52 5.66
N GLY A 907 -31.44 -33.29 4.78
CA GLY A 907 -30.10 -33.82 4.97
C GLY A 907 -28.97 -32.79 4.74
N LEU A 908 -29.27 -31.66 4.12
CA LEU A 908 -28.26 -30.61 3.85
C LEU A 908 -28.24 -29.59 4.97
N LEU A 909 -27.05 -29.16 5.31
CA LEU A 909 -26.80 -28.06 6.26
C LEU A 909 -26.98 -26.69 5.62
N CYS A 910 -27.36 -25.68 6.38
CA CYS A 910 -27.50 -24.31 5.86
C CYS A 910 -26.18 -23.76 5.25
N THR A 911 -25.03 -24.15 5.82
CA THR A 911 -23.72 -23.76 5.32
C THR A 911 -23.39 -24.43 3.99
N GLU A 912 -23.71 -25.71 3.81
CA GLU A 912 -23.53 -26.43 2.53
C GLU A 912 -24.42 -25.84 1.42
N ILE A 913 -25.67 -25.50 1.77
CA ILE A 913 -26.57 -24.82 0.85
C ILE A 913 -26.02 -23.45 0.46
N SER A 914 -25.48 -22.68 1.40
CA SER A 914 -24.85 -21.38 1.12
C SER A 914 -23.68 -21.50 0.13
N ASP A 915 -22.82 -22.52 0.28
CA ASP A 915 -21.71 -22.78 -0.64
C ASP A 915 -22.20 -23.20 -2.03
N SER A 916 -23.20 -24.06 -2.09
CA SER A 916 -23.84 -24.44 -3.37
C SER A 916 -24.43 -23.23 -4.09
N LEU A 917 -25.13 -22.33 -3.39
CA LEU A 917 -25.67 -21.11 -3.96
C LEU A 917 -24.60 -20.19 -4.53
N SER A 918 -23.48 -20.04 -3.83
CA SER A 918 -22.34 -19.25 -4.31
C SER A 918 -21.78 -19.82 -5.61
N THR A 919 -21.62 -21.13 -5.68
CA THR A 919 -21.14 -21.84 -6.87
C THR A 919 -22.11 -21.70 -8.05
N GLU A 920 -23.41 -21.89 -7.81
CA GLU A 920 -24.46 -21.80 -8.86
C GLU A 920 -24.54 -20.37 -9.44
N ILE A 921 -24.52 -19.34 -8.58
CA ILE A 921 -24.61 -17.93 -9.02
C ILE A 921 -23.36 -17.54 -9.81
N ASN A 922 -22.18 -17.92 -9.32
CA ASN A 922 -20.93 -17.62 -10.01
C ASN A 922 -20.82 -18.34 -11.37
N ALA A 923 -21.28 -19.59 -11.46
CA ALA A 923 -21.31 -20.33 -12.71
C ALA A 923 -22.28 -19.69 -13.74
N ASN A 924 -23.48 -19.28 -13.29
CA ASN A 924 -24.43 -18.56 -14.14
C ASN A 924 -23.88 -17.20 -14.59
N TYR A 925 -23.26 -16.45 -13.67
CA TYR A 925 -22.59 -15.20 -14.01
C TYR A 925 -21.54 -15.40 -15.12
N ALA A 926 -20.65 -16.38 -14.97
CA ALA A 926 -19.59 -16.62 -15.94
C ALA A 926 -20.12 -17.02 -17.33
N ARG A 927 -21.20 -17.80 -17.37
CA ARG A 927 -21.88 -18.17 -18.66
C ARG A 927 -22.52 -16.95 -19.31
N LEU A 928 -23.25 -16.17 -18.53
CA LEU A 928 -23.96 -14.98 -19.01
C LEU A 928 -23.00 -13.88 -19.43
N PHE A 929 -21.94 -13.66 -18.68
CA PHE A 929 -20.93 -12.66 -19.01
C PHE A 929 -20.26 -12.95 -20.36
N ARG A 930 -19.82 -14.19 -20.59
CA ARG A 930 -19.30 -14.61 -21.92
C ARG A 930 -20.34 -14.45 -23.02
N PHE A 931 -21.60 -14.77 -22.76
CA PHE A 931 -22.68 -14.61 -23.72
C PHE A 931 -22.87 -13.14 -24.13
N PHE A 932 -22.84 -12.22 -23.18
CA PHE A 932 -23.02 -10.77 -23.44
C PHE A 932 -21.77 -10.14 -24.02
N GLN A 933 -20.57 -10.57 -23.65
CA GLN A 933 -19.33 -10.08 -24.27
C GLN A 933 -19.26 -10.40 -25.78
N GLY A 934 -19.72 -11.57 -26.18
CA GLY A 934 -19.81 -11.94 -27.60
C GLY A 934 -20.91 -11.23 -28.39
N ARG A 935 -21.75 -10.43 -27.74
CA ARG A 935 -22.91 -9.76 -28.35
C ARG A 935 -23.02 -8.30 -27.90
N PRO A 936 -22.08 -7.45 -28.34
CA PRO A 936 -22.06 -6.03 -27.95
C PRO A 936 -23.36 -5.35 -28.36
N GLY A 937 -23.89 -4.48 -27.51
CA GLY A 937 -25.14 -3.73 -27.76
C GLY A 937 -26.42 -4.42 -27.26
N LEU A 938 -26.39 -5.71 -26.87
CA LEU A 938 -27.58 -6.34 -26.27
C LEU A 938 -28.04 -5.63 -24.99
N ALA A 939 -27.10 -5.24 -24.12
CA ALA A 939 -27.41 -4.55 -22.87
C ALA A 939 -28.17 -3.22 -23.06
N LEU A 940 -28.13 -2.63 -24.24
CA LEU A 940 -28.84 -1.40 -24.61
C LEU A 940 -30.26 -1.65 -25.14
N GLN A 941 -30.60 -2.88 -25.49
CA GLN A 941 -31.97 -3.21 -25.93
C GLN A 941 -32.96 -3.06 -24.77
N PRO A 942 -34.24 -2.67 -25.05
CA PRO A 942 -35.19 -2.32 -23.99
C PRO A 942 -35.36 -3.36 -22.88
N ILE A 943 -35.42 -4.65 -23.24
CA ILE A 943 -35.60 -5.73 -22.28
C ILE A 943 -34.38 -5.89 -21.37
N PHE A 944 -33.18 -5.87 -21.91
CA PHE A 944 -31.92 -6.00 -21.13
C PHE A 944 -31.62 -4.73 -20.34
N ARG A 945 -31.93 -3.55 -20.91
CA ARG A 945 -31.78 -2.28 -20.20
C ARG A 945 -32.64 -2.21 -18.93
N ARG A 946 -33.81 -2.83 -18.90
CA ARG A 946 -34.64 -2.94 -17.70
C ARG A 946 -33.92 -3.77 -16.60
N ALA A 947 -33.29 -4.87 -16.98
CA ALA A 947 -32.51 -5.67 -16.05
C ALA A 947 -31.31 -4.88 -15.48
N VAL A 948 -30.60 -4.13 -16.31
CA VAL A 948 -29.54 -3.22 -15.83
C VAL A 948 -30.09 -2.20 -14.84
N LEU A 949 -31.20 -1.54 -15.15
CA LEU A 949 -31.82 -0.56 -14.27
C LEU A 949 -32.34 -1.17 -12.95
N ALA A 950 -32.79 -2.42 -12.98
CA ALA A 950 -33.25 -3.15 -11.78
C ALA A 950 -32.08 -3.48 -10.81
N HIS A 951 -30.87 -3.59 -11.35
CA HIS A 951 -29.64 -3.77 -10.54
C HIS A 951 -29.22 -2.48 -9.84
N LEU A 952 -29.52 -1.32 -10.43
CA LEU A 952 -28.99 -0.02 -10.01
C LEU A 952 -29.88 0.67 -8.97
N PRO A 953 -29.32 1.59 -8.14
CA PRO A 953 -30.12 2.45 -7.27
C PRO A 953 -31.19 3.23 -8.02
N ARG A 954 -32.36 3.38 -7.42
CA ARG A 954 -33.55 3.98 -8.07
C ARG A 954 -33.30 5.39 -8.58
N ILE A 955 -32.49 6.18 -7.91
CA ILE A 955 -32.14 7.52 -8.37
C ILE A 955 -31.57 7.53 -9.80
N ILE A 956 -30.85 6.47 -10.21
CA ILE A 956 -30.33 6.37 -11.58
C ILE A 956 -31.45 6.11 -12.58
N ALA A 957 -32.43 5.30 -12.21
CA ALA A 957 -33.58 5.00 -13.03
C ALA A 957 -34.55 6.20 -13.13
N ASP A 958 -34.77 6.88 -12.00
CA ASP A 958 -35.77 7.98 -11.88
C ASP A 958 -35.28 9.26 -12.56
N GLU A 959 -33.99 9.58 -12.49
CA GLU A 959 -33.41 10.81 -13.01
C GLU A 959 -32.98 10.68 -14.48
N PRO A 960 -33.63 11.34 -15.44
CA PRO A 960 -33.33 11.19 -16.86
C PRO A 960 -31.89 11.51 -17.23
N ARG A 961 -31.23 12.42 -16.49
CA ARG A 961 -29.83 12.80 -16.70
C ARG A 961 -28.87 11.65 -16.38
N PHE A 962 -29.08 10.92 -15.28
CA PHE A 962 -28.25 9.78 -14.90
C PHE A 962 -28.57 8.55 -15.75
N ARG A 963 -29.84 8.31 -16.04
CA ARG A 963 -30.28 7.23 -16.93
C ARG A 963 -29.65 7.32 -18.34
N ARG A 964 -29.46 8.53 -18.88
CA ARG A 964 -28.76 8.74 -20.16
C ARG A 964 -27.29 8.41 -20.11
N ARG A 965 -26.64 8.56 -18.92
CA ARG A 965 -25.21 8.26 -18.74
C ARG A 965 -24.90 6.77 -18.78
N LEU A 966 -25.88 5.87 -18.65
CA LEU A 966 -25.66 4.44 -18.82
C LEU A 966 -25.01 4.09 -20.17
N ALA A 967 -25.29 4.85 -21.21
CA ALA A 967 -24.66 4.67 -22.53
C ALA A 967 -23.15 5.02 -22.54
N ARG A 968 -22.64 5.65 -21.48
CA ARG A 968 -21.21 5.97 -21.32
C ARG A 968 -20.44 4.91 -20.55
N LEU A 969 -21.14 3.98 -19.87
CA LEU A 969 -20.46 2.89 -19.20
C LEU A 969 -19.71 2.02 -20.23
N PRO A 970 -18.49 1.57 -19.92
CA PRO A 970 -17.81 0.62 -20.77
C PRO A 970 -18.69 -0.61 -21.03
N GLN A 971 -18.69 -1.12 -22.27
CA GLN A 971 -19.50 -2.28 -22.66
C GLN A 971 -19.29 -3.47 -21.74
N LYS A 972 -18.05 -3.68 -21.28
CA LYS A 972 -17.66 -4.72 -20.33
C LYS A 972 -18.44 -4.63 -19.02
N TYR A 973 -18.61 -3.42 -18.46
CA TYR A 973 -19.40 -3.19 -17.25
C TYR A 973 -20.89 -3.44 -17.46
N LEU A 974 -21.47 -2.98 -18.56
CA LEU A 974 -22.86 -3.23 -18.86
C LEU A 974 -23.15 -4.73 -18.98
N SER A 975 -22.27 -5.47 -19.66
CA SER A 975 -22.36 -6.93 -19.78
C SER A 975 -22.25 -7.63 -18.43
N ALA A 976 -21.36 -7.15 -17.57
CA ALA A 976 -21.13 -7.70 -16.23
C ALA A 976 -22.33 -7.44 -15.30
N ILE A 977 -22.84 -6.22 -15.25
CA ILE A 977 -24.03 -5.85 -14.47
C ILE A 977 -25.23 -6.70 -14.89
N LEU A 978 -25.42 -6.87 -16.20
CA LEU A 978 -26.49 -7.66 -16.75
C LEU A 978 -26.37 -9.14 -16.40
N ALA A 979 -25.14 -9.69 -16.49
CA ALA A 979 -24.84 -11.07 -16.13
C ALA A 979 -25.08 -11.34 -14.64
N ALA A 980 -24.68 -10.41 -13.77
CA ALA A 980 -24.86 -10.52 -12.32
C ALA A 980 -26.35 -10.47 -11.93
N GLU A 981 -27.11 -9.53 -12.49
CA GLU A 981 -28.55 -9.40 -12.18
C GLU A 981 -29.34 -10.61 -12.66
N ILE A 982 -29.12 -11.06 -13.88
CA ILE A 982 -29.86 -12.22 -14.43
C ILE A 982 -29.39 -13.49 -13.71
N GLY A 983 -28.08 -13.69 -13.55
CA GLY A 983 -27.54 -14.92 -12.94
C GLY A 983 -27.99 -15.15 -11.51
N SER A 984 -27.95 -14.13 -10.66
CA SER A 984 -28.47 -14.21 -9.30
C SER A 984 -30.00 -14.36 -9.27
N SER A 985 -30.71 -13.62 -10.11
CA SER A 985 -32.16 -13.69 -10.18
C SER A 985 -32.68 -15.09 -10.62
N MET A 986 -31.99 -15.76 -11.54
CA MET A 986 -32.31 -17.14 -11.96
C MET A 986 -32.23 -18.11 -10.79
N VAL A 987 -31.20 -17.99 -9.94
CA VAL A 987 -31.04 -18.87 -8.76
C VAL A 987 -32.09 -18.57 -7.69
N TYR A 988 -32.30 -17.30 -7.35
CA TYR A 988 -33.24 -16.91 -6.30
C TYR A 988 -34.69 -17.19 -6.64
N LYS A 989 -35.06 -17.11 -7.93
CA LYS A 989 -36.43 -17.34 -8.40
C LYS A 989 -36.71 -18.75 -8.92
N GLY A 990 -35.67 -19.60 -8.98
CA GLY A 990 -35.84 -21.05 -9.20
C GLY A 990 -36.13 -21.48 -10.65
N ASP A 991 -35.72 -20.71 -11.65
CA ASP A 991 -35.86 -21.07 -13.09
C ASP A 991 -34.75 -22.07 -13.48
N ARG A 992 -35.04 -23.38 -13.51
CA ARG A 992 -34.03 -24.47 -13.68
C ARG A 992 -34.10 -25.24 -15.01
N GLU A 993 -35.13 -25.13 -15.84
CA GLU A 993 -35.37 -26.08 -16.95
C GLU A 993 -35.73 -25.37 -18.26
N ALA A 994 -34.76 -24.91 -19.03
CA ALA A 994 -34.93 -24.58 -20.45
C ALA A 994 -33.55 -24.39 -21.12
N GLU A 995 -33.49 -24.36 -22.45
CA GLU A 995 -32.29 -23.95 -23.17
C GLU A 995 -31.87 -22.53 -22.77
N PHE A 996 -30.58 -22.27 -22.67
CA PHE A 996 -30.03 -21.07 -22.03
C PHE A 996 -30.57 -19.74 -22.63
N GLU A 997 -30.74 -19.65 -23.97
CA GLU A 997 -31.27 -18.46 -24.62
C GLU A 997 -32.76 -18.25 -24.37
N ASP A 998 -33.56 -19.31 -24.40
CA ASP A 998 -34.97 -19.28 -24.11
C ASP A 998 -35.22 -18.99 -22.63
N LEU A 999 -34.38 -19.52 -21.77
CA LEU A 999 -34.41 -19.29 -20.33
C LEU A 999 -34.16 -17.81 -20.01
N ILE A 1000 -33.17 -17.19 -20.67
CA ILE A 1000 -32.90 -15.74 -20.53
C ILE A 1000 -34.12 -14.91 -21.01
N ARG A 1001 -34.66 -15.23 -22.16
CA ARG A 1001 -35.82 -14.49 -22.74
C ARG A 1001 -37.05 -14.64 -21.83
N LEU A 1002 -37.35 -15.84 -21.41
CA LEU A 1002 -38.50 -16.15 -20.55
C LEU A 1002 -38.33 -15.50 -19.16
N HIS A 1003 -37.13 -15.61 -18.56
CA HIS A 1003 -36.79 -15.00 -17.29
C HIS A 1003 -36.90 -13.47 -17.33
N LEU A 1004 -36.39 -12.84 -18.39
CA LEU A 1004 -36.45 -11.39 -18.56
C LEU A 1004 -37.89 -10.92 -18.73
N THR A 1005 -38.68 -11.61 -19.55
CA THR A 1005 -40.09 -11.21 -19.77
C THR A 1005 -40.90 -11.33 -18.48
N ARG A 1006 -40.68 -12.40 -17.68
CA ARG A 1006 -41.41 -12.69 -16.42
C ARG A 1006 -41.03 -11.76 -15.29
N ASN A 1007 -39.74 -11.47 -15.12
CA ASN A 1007 -39.17 -10.80 -13.92
C ASN A 1007 -38.86 -9.32 -14.14
N PHE A 1008 -38.85 -8.87 -15.38
CA PHE A 1008 -38.65 -7.48 -15.78
C PHE A 1008 -39.74 -7.04 -16.79
N PRO A 1009 -41.04 -7.08 -16.39
CA PRO A 1009 -42.14 -6.72 -17.27
C PRO A 1009 -41.99 -5.26 -17.73
N SER A 1010 -42.61 -4.96 -18.87
CA SER A 1010 -42.77 -3.58 -19.32
C SER A 1010 -43.65 -2.81 -18.32
N ALA A 1011 -43.14 -1.72 -17.77
CA ALA A 1011 -43.91 -0.76 -17.01
C ALA A 1011 -44.87 -0.02 -17.92
#